data_062e2ad25f346db64901fc5574aa0a2e
#
_entry.id   062e2ad25f346db64901fc5574aa0a2e
#
_cell.length_a   1.000
_cell.length_b   1.000
_cell.length_c   1.000
_cell.angle_alpha   90.00
_cell.angle_beta   90.00
_cell.angle_gamma   90.00
#
_symmetry.space_group_name_H-M   'P 1'
#
loop_
_entity.id
_entity.type
_entity.pdbx_description
1 polymer ?
#
loop_
_entity_poly.entity_id
_entity_poly.type
_entity_poly.pdbx_seq_one_letter_code
_entity_poly.pdbx_strand_id
1 'polypeptide(L)'
;MYVRLMEFALVVLLISSLFDTASGDPSRSRGSLVYSRDQLFALRSSAPLPKERPDVPPELRRRKRGCRAGVERRARRRRYRPVLPSIIMGNVRSLPNKMDELAALTRHQREYREGSLLLFTETWLTALTPDTAAQLEGFTLLRADRSRESGKRNGGGLAVFVNDRWCNPGHITIKEQHCCKDIELLAVSMRPHYLPREFTHALAVVVYIPPSANADAACDVLLSAVSRLQTQHPDALLLISGDFNHASPSSSLPKFTQYVTCHTRDNKTLDLFYANTKEAYHSLPLPPLGRADHNLVHLQPVYKPLVQRQPAVTRTVKKWSEEAEEALKDCFNTTLWDVFSDAHGEDIDNLTSCITDYINFCVENTVPTRTVRSFSNSKPWITPDIKALLKEKKRAFVSGDKEELKTVQRELRRKIRQEKDNYRRKMENQLQQNNICGVWKGLKTISGFKEQKSQPVGDRGWANDLNLFFNRFDQVPTPPPAQSPLLLPPPLSVPATHCSSCPPSSPSLMNFSSHIPDTSHPGPCPSPPPTPPCSSLSLTPHQVRKALKKNRARKATGPDGISSRLLKSCADQLCGIFSHMFNLSLRLGRVPQLWKTSCIVPVPKTPHPKELNSYRPVALTSHLMKTLERLILDHLRPLVSSFMDPLQFAYQPSIGVDDAVIYLLHTSLTHLEKAGSTVRIMFFDFSSAFNTIQPRLLGDKLQVAGVDHHLTTWILDYLTQRPQFVRVKGSQSDRLLCSTGVLQGTVLAPFLFTLYTADFSYSWWWISAGVTTPRLHQ
;
A
#
# COMPACT_ATOMS: atom_id res chain seq x y z
N MET A 1 -1.79 -6.80 -5.17
CA MET A 1 -2.03 -8.05 -5.90
C MET A 1 -3.52 -8.35 -6.02
N TYR A 2 -4.30 -8.36 -4.93
CA TYR A 2 -5.74 -8.62 -4.92
C TYR A 2 -6.58 -7.72 -5.86
N VAL A 3 -6.30 -6.42 -5.91
CA VAL A 3 -7.02 -5.47 -6.79
C VAL A 3 -6.75 -5.77 -8.27
N ARG A 4 -5.54 -6.18 -8.66
CA ARG A 4 -5.22 -6.56 -10.04
C ARG A 4 -5.81 -7.91 -10.46
N LEU A 5 -5.95 -8.85 -9.51
CA LEU A 5 -6.66 -10.11 -9.75
C LEU A 5 -8.16 -9.89 -9.94
N MET A 6 -8.77 -8.95 -9.20
CA MET A 6 -10.17 -8.56 -9.39
C MET A 6 -10.39 -7.82 -10.71
N GLU A 7 -9.50 -6.92 -11.10
CA GLU A 7 -9.54 -6.26 -12.42
C GLU A 7 -9.35 -7.28 -13.55
N PHE A 8 -8.52 -8.29 -13.36
CA PHE A 8 -8.31 -9.37 -14.30
C PHE A 8 -9.54 -10.29 -14.40
N ALA A 9 -10.17 -10.66 -13.29
CA ALA A 9 -11.43 -11.42 -13.28
C ALA A 9 -12.55 -10.66 -14.01
N LEU A 10 -12.59 -9.32 -13.89
CA LEU A 10 -13.53 -8.47 -14.62
C LEU A 10 -13.25 -8.46 -16.14
N VAL A 11 -11.98 -8.46 -16.53
CA VAL A 11 -11.56 -8.52 -17.95
C VAL A 11 -11.92 -9.89 -18.54
N VAL A 12 -11.73 -10.98 -17.80
CA VAL A 12 -12.12 -12.33 -18.25
C VAL A 12 -13.64 -12.45 -18.38
N LEU A 13 -14.42 -11.86 -17.46
CA LEU A 13 -15.88 -11.81 -17.53
C LEU A 13 -16.38 -10.94 -18.71
N LEU A 14 -15.70 -9.81 -18.99
CA LEU A 14 -16.00 -8.97 -20.15
C LEU A 14 -15.68 -9.66 -21.49
N ILE A 15 -14.59 -10.43 -21.55
CA ILE A 15 -14.26 -11.24 -22.73
C ILE A 15 -15.29 -12.34 -22.92
N SER A 16 -15.74 -13.02 -21.85
CA SER A 16 -16.80 -14.03 -21.95
C SER A 16 -18.13 -13.44 -22.43
N SER A 17 -18.51 -12.23 -21.97
CA SER A 17 -19.73 -11.57 -22.43
C SER A 17 -19.68 -11.08 -23.89
N LEU A 18 -18.47 -10.83 -24.43
CA LEU A 18 -18.29 -10.49 -25.84
C LEU A 18 -18.39 -11.71 -26.77
N PHE A 19 -18.21 -12.91 -26.25
CA PHE A 19 -18.36 -14.16 -27.01
C PHE A 19 -19.80 -14.68 -27.02
N ASP A 20 -20.62 -14.36 -26.00
CA ASP A 20 -22.04 -14.76 -25.95
C ASP A 20 -22.96 -13.98 -26.91
N THR A 21 -22.49 -12.85 -27.47
CA THR A 21 -23.26 -12.05 -28.47
C THR A 21 -22.99 -12.41 -29.92
N ALA A 22 -22.13 -13.42 -30.17
CA ALA A 22 -21.73 -13.82 -31.54
C ALA A 22 -22.35 -15.16 -32.05
N SER A 23 -23.45 -15.63 -31.48
CA SER A 23 -24.16 -16.82 -31.97
C SER A 23 -25.21 -16.45 -33.02
N GLY A 24 -24.76 -16.31 -34.25
CA GLY A 24 -25.66 -16.09 -35.42
C GLY A 24 -24.92 -16.30 -36.73
N ASP A 25 -24.93 -17.53 -37.21
CA ASP A 25 -24.75 -18.02 -38.58
C ASP A 25 -23.63 -19.10 -38.75
N PRO A 26 -23.95 -20.35 -39.08
CA PRO A 26 -23.00 -21.46 -39.13
C PRO A 26 -22.39 -21.76 -40.51
N SER A 27 -22.08 -20.77 -41.34
CA SER A 27 -21.57 -21.02 -42.70
C SER A 27 -20.32 -20.24 -43.13
N ARG A 28 -19.41 -19.88 -42.20
CA ARG A 28 -18.07 -19.39 -42.60
C ARG A 28 -16.98 -20.16 -41.91
N SER A 29 -16.21 -20.93 -42.71
CA SER A 29 -14.97 -21.58 -42.28
C SER A 29 -14.01 -20.55 -41.70
N ARG A 30 -13.76 -20.59 -40.38
CA ARG A 30 -12.74 -19.81 -39.69
C ARG A 30 -11.39 -20.47 -39.88
N GLY A 31 -10.58 -19.93 -40.80
CA GLY A 31 -9.15 -20.19 -40.81
C GLY A 31 -8.51 -19.63 -39.52
N SER A 32 -7.93 -20.50 -38.71
CA SER A 32 -7.16 -20.11 -37.56
C SER A 32 -5.93 -19.32 -38.01
N LEU A 33 -5.87 -18.02 -37.66
CA LEU A 33 -4.70 -17.18 -37.88
C LEU A 33 -3.69 -17.45 -36.76
N VAL A 34 -2.74 -18.31 -37.04
CA VAL A 34 -1.62 -18.58 -36.12
C VAL A 34 -0.46 -17.65 -36.52
N TYR A 35 -0.10 -16.71 -35.63
CA TYR A 35 1.07 -15.86 -35.81
C TYR A 35 2.28 -16.42 -35.05
N SER A 36 3.43 -16.56 -35.73
CA SER A 36 4.68 -16.85 -35.07
C SER A 36 5.14 -15.64 -34.23
N ARG A 37 6.02 -15.90 -33.25
CA ARG A 37 6.60 -14.85 -32.42
C ARG A 37 7.26 -13.74 -33.24
N ASP A 38 7.93 -14.12 -34.33
CA ASP A 38 8.62 -13.18 -35.23
C ASP A 38 7.62 -12.37 -36.07
N GLN A 39 6.51 -12.96 -36.49
CA GLN A 39 5.42 -12.26 -37.14
C GLN A 39 4.74 -11.23 -36.22
N LEU A 40 4.59 -11.54 -34.93
CA LEU A 40 4.07 -10.59 -33.95
C LEU A 40 5.08 -9.45 -33.68
N PHE A 41 6.38 -9.72 -33.68
CA PHE A 41 7.42 -8.69 -33.60
C PHE A 41 7.47 -7.84 -34.89
N ALA A 42 7.30 -8.43 -36.05
CA ALA A 42 7.21 -7.70 -37.31
C ALA A 42 5.98 -6.79 -37.40
N LEU A 43 4.82 -7.22 -36.89
CA LEU A 43 3.62 -6.40 -36.77
C LEU A 43 3.82 -5.21 -35.81
N ARG A 44 4.62 -5.38 -34.75
CA ARG A 44 4.99 -4.28 -33.86
C ARG A 44 5.94 -3.29 -34.51
N SER A 45 6.77 -3.71 -35.43
CA SER A 45 7.74 -2.88 -36.15
C SER A 45 7.15 -2.20 -37.37
N SER A 46 6.08 -2.73 -37.95
CA SER A 46 5.49 -2.27 -39.20
C SER A 46 4.33 -1.29 -39.04
N ALA A 47 3.92 -0.96 -37.81
CA ALA A 47 3.01 0.14 -37.60
C ALA A 47 3.77 1.46 -37.79
N PRO A 48 3.57 2.20 -38.89
CA PRO A 48 4.24 3.47 -39.05
C PRO A 48 3.68 4.42 -38.01
N LEU A 49 4.52 4.82 -37.05
CA LEU A 49 4.24 6.02 -36.28
C LEU A 49 4.12 7.16 -37.31
N PRO A 50 2.99 7.88 -37.37
CA PRO A 50 2.85 9.01 -38.27
C PRO A 50 3.96 10.00 -37.95
N LYS A 51 4.97 10.07 -38.83
CA LYS A 51 6.11 10.98 -38.71
C LYS A 51 5.72 12.45 -38.87
N GLU A 52 4.52 12.71 -39.35
CA GLU A 52 4.00 14.07 -39.51
C GLU A 52 2.65 14.22 -38.81
N ARG A 53 2.58 15.25 -37.98
CA ARG A 53 1.27 15.70 -37.47
C ARG A 53 0.42 16.14 -38.67
N PRO A 54 -0.85 15.74 -38.75
CA PRO A 54 -1.73 16.20 -39.82
C PRO A 54 -1.66 17.72 -39.93
N ASP A 55 -1.47 18.22 -41.16
CA ASP A 55 -1.34 19.66 -41.41
C ASP A 55 -2.66 20.34 -41.03
N VAL A 56 -2.67 21.00 -39.88
CA VAL A 56 -3.83 21.71 -39.38
C VAL A 56 -3.98 22.97 -40.18
N PRO A 57 -5.12 23.23 -40.87
CA PRO A 57 -5.38 24.42 -41.61
C PRO A 57 -5.00 25.68 -40.82
N PRO A 58 -4.42 26.74 -41.48
CA PRO A 58 -3.94 27.95 -40.78
C PRO A 58 -4.97 28.60 -39.88
N GLU A 59 -6.23 28.48 -40.21
CA GLU A 59 -7.40 29.00 -39.44
C GLU A 59 -7.61 28.29 -38.11
N LEU A 60 -7.25 27.01 -38.02
CA LEU A 60 -7.34 26.19 -36.83
C LEU A 60 -6.03 26.17 -36.02
N ARG A 61 -4.95 26.74 -36.54
CA ARG A 61 -3.69 26.89 -35.79
C ARG A 61 -3.91 27.83 -34.62
N ARG A 62 -3.87 27.28 -33.42
CA ARG A 62 -4.02 28.06 -32.18
C ARG A 62 -2.98 29.18 -32.17
N ARG A 63 -3.44 30.45 -32.22
CA ARG A 63 -2.59 31.66 -32.06
C ARG A 63 -1.59 31.47 -30.92
N LYS A 64 -0.31 31.87 -31.14
CA LYS A 64 0.74 31.84 -30.10
C LYS A 64 0.21 32.51 -28.83
N ARG A 65 0.05 31.73 -27.78
CA ARG A 65 -0.46 32.19 -26.50
C ARG A 65 0.62 33.00 -25.81
N GLY A 66 0.45 34.31 -25.70
CA GLY A 66 1.27 35.15 -24.82
C GLY A 66 1.15 34.70 -23.35
N CYS A 67 2.22 34.90 -22.56
CA CYS A 67 2.29 34.47 -21.15
C CYS A 67 1.13 34.99 -20.26
N ARG A 68 0.47 36.08 -20.63
CA ARG A 68 -0.66 36.67 -19.87
C ARG A 68 -1.96 35.88 -20.02
N ALA A 69 -2.24 35.27 -21.17
CA ALA A 69 -3.49 34.54 -21.40
C ALA A 69 -3.63 33.29 -20.51
N GLY A 70 -2.53 32.66 -20.09
CA GLY A 70 -2.55 31.52 -19.16
C GLY A 70 -2.88 31.91 -17.72
N VAL A 71 -2.43 33.08 -17.29
CA VAL A 71 -2.72 33.62 -15.94
C VAL A 71 -4.16 34.12 -15.86
N GLU A 72 -4.64 34.85 -16.85
CA GLU A 72 -6.04 35.31 -16.91
C GLU A 72 -7.01 34.11 -17.04
N ARG A 73 -6.68 33.11 -17.84
CA ARG A 73 -7.49 31.90 -17.96
C ARG A 73 -7.53 31.08 -16.66
N ARG A 74 -6.43 31.05 -15.89
CA ARG A 74 -6.40 30.46 -14.54
C ARG A 74 -7.18 31.32 -13.54
N ALA A 75 -7.08 32.65 -13.63
CA ALA A 75 -7.84 33.55 -12.79
C ALA A 75 -9.34 33.46 -13.08
N ARG A 76 -9.73 33.41 -14.39
CA ARG A 76 -11.12 33.14 -14.80
C ARG A 76 -11.59 31.77 -14.34
N ARG A 77 -10.80 30.69 -14.48
CA ARG A 77 -11.13 29.35 -13.96
C ARG A 77 -11.24 29.31 -12.44
N ARG A 78 -10.47 30.12 -11.69
CA ARG A 78 -10.61 30.26 -10.23
C ARG A 78 -11.86 31.04 -9.83
N ARG A 79 -12.31 31.99 -10.63
CA ARG A 79 -13.60 32.69 -10.40
C ARG A 79 -14.79 31.74 -10.57
N TYR A 80 -14.70 30.73 -11.42
CA TYR A 80 -15.75 29.72 -11.66
C TYR A 80 -15.68 28.49 -10.76
N ARG A 81 -14.72 28.40 -9.85
CA ARG A 81 -14.62 27.35 -8.85
C ARG A 81 -14.36 27.99 -7.50
N PRO A 82 -15.42 28.35 -6.80
CA PRO A 82 -15.29 28.86 -5.44
C PRO A 82 -14.59 27.85 -4.56
N VAL A 83 -13.87 28.33 -3.59
CA VAL A 83 -13.07 27.51 -2.67
C VAL A 83 -13.97 26.62 -1.81
N LEU A 84 -15.10 27.17 -1.36
CA LEU A 84 -16.21 26.45 -0.73
C LEU A 84 -17.43 26.43 -1.66
N PRO A 85 -18.46 25.60 -1.42
CA PRO A 85 -19.65 25.58 -2.24
C PRO A 85 -20.38 26.93 -2.23
N SER A 86 -20.81 27.42 -3.38
CA SER A 86 -21.78 28.51 -3.50
C SER A 86 -23.18 27.93 -3.29
N ILE A 87 -23.98 28.55 -2.45
CA ILE A 87 -25.23 27.95 -1.98
C ILE A 87 -26.37 28.95 -2.20
N ILE A 88 -27.51 28.49 -2.73
CA ILE A 88 -28.76 29.20 -2.72
C ILE A 88 -29.73 28.43 -1.81
N MET A 89 -30.37 29.15 -0.89
CA MET A 89 -31.25 28.54 0.09
C MET A 89 -32.49 29.36 0.33
N GLY A 90 -33.53 28.73 0.82
CA GLY A 90 -34.73 29.39 1.34
C GLY A 90 -35.97 28.50 1.33
N ASN A 91 -37.05 29.06 1.91
CA ASN A 91 -38.35 28.41 1.93
C ASN A 91 -39.04 28.70 0.58
N VAL A 92 -39.42 27.62 -0.13
CA VAL A 92 -39.99 27.75 -1.49
C VAL A 92 -41.51 27.56 -1.53
N ARG A 93 -42.15 27.21 -0.45
CA ARG A 93 -43.62 27.06 -0.34
C ARG A 93 -44.25 26.43 -1.60
N SER A 94 -44.09 25.12 -1.75
CA SER A 94 -44.42 24.32 -2.93
C SER A 94 -43.45 24.46 -4.11
N LEU A 95 -42.62 23.44 -4.28
CA LEU A 95 -41.61 23.35 -5.34
C LEU A 95 -42.20 22.91 -6.72
N PRO A 96 -43.15 21.95 -6.82
CA PRO A 96 -43.60 21.45 -8.11
C PRO A 96 -44.08 22.55 -9.07
N ASN A 97 -44.80 23.51 -8.58
CA ASN A 97 -45.37 24.60 -9.40
C ASN A 97 -44.34 25.67 -9.82
N LYS A 98 -43.04 25.52 -9.43
CA LYS A 98 -41.96 26.49 -9.65
C LYS A 98 -40.76 25.88 -10.37
N MET A 99 -40.83 24.63 -10.77
CA MET A 99 -39.74 23.95 -11.45
C MET A 99 -39.37 24.58 -12.78
N ASP A 100 -40.34 25.08 -13.55
CA ASP A 100 -40.06 25.78 -14.81
C ASP A 100 -39.30 27.07 -14.62
N GLU A 101 -39.67 27.85 -13.59
CA GLU A 101 -38.93 29.04 -13.20
C GLU A 101 -37.53 28.70 -12.73
N LEU A 102 -37.37 27.73 -11.83
CA LEU A 102 -36.08 27.25 -11.35
C LEU A 102 -35.20 26.77 -12.50
N ALA A 103 -35.75 26.03 -13.47
CA ALA A 103 -35.03 25.58 -14.65
C ALA A 103 -34.62 26.79 -15.55
N ALA A 104 -35.46 27.78 -15.70
CA ALA A 104 -35.09 29.02 -16.40
C ALA A 104 -33.99 29.79 -15.69
N LEU A 105 -34.04 29.91 -14.35
CA LEU A 105 -33.01 30.58 -13.54
C LEU A 105 -31.65 29.84 -13.66
N THR A 106 -31.63 28.52 -13.60
CA THR A 106 -30.37 27.74 -13.75
C THR A 106 -29.77 27.83 -15.17
N ARG A 107 -30.58 28.07 -16.20
CA ARG A 107 -30.10 28.29 -17.56
C ARG A 107 -29.58 29.72 -17.79
N HIS A 108 -30.27 30.72 -17.28
CA HIS A 108 -30.03 32.09 -17.68
C HIS A 108 -29.33 32.92 -16.63
N GLN A 109 -29.54 32.67 -15.35
CA GLN A 109 -28.89 33.42 -14.28
C GLN A 109 -27.63 32.73 -13.79
N ARG A 110 -26.56 33.51 -13.65
CA ARG A 110 -25.23 33.01 -13.32
C ARG A 110 -25.16 32.41 -11.93
N GLU A 111 -25.81 33.01 -10.96
CA GLU A 111 -25.83 32.64 -9.56
C GLU A 111 -26.36 31.18 -9.40
N TYR A 112 -27.45 30.88 -10.09
CA TYR A 112 -28.07 29.58 -10.08
C TYR A 112 -27.30 28.56 -10.90
N ARG A 113 -26.84 28.91 -12.10
CA ARG A 113 -26.08 28.03 -12.99
C ARG A 113 -24.73 27.60 -12.40
N GLU A 114 -24.05 28.47 -11.67
CA GLU A 114 -22.75 28.25 -11.03
C GLU A 114 -22.89 27.87 -9.56
N GLY A 115 -24.07 27.90 -8.98
CA GLY A 115 -24.38 27.46 -7.64
C GLY A 115 -23.98 25.99 -7.46
N SER A 116 -23.33 25.67 -6.36
CA SER A 116 -22.92 24.31 -6.03
C SER A 116 -24.05 23.52 -5.40
N LEU A 117 -24.85 24.18 -4.57
CA LEU A 117 -25.98 23.60 -3.83
C LEU A 117 -27.19 24.53 -3.91
N LEU A 118 -28.38 23.92 -4.09
CA LEU A 118 -29.66 24.61 -3.84
C LEU A 118 -30.35 23.86 -2.72
N LEU A 119 -30.68 24.56 -1.62
CA LEU A 119 -31.20 23.97 -0.39
C LEU A 119 -32.58 24.60 -0.11
N PHE A 120 -33.63 23.81 -0.26
CA PHE A 120 -34.99 24.28 -0.17
C PHE A 120 -35.78 23.61 0.95
N THR A 121 -36.57 24.41 1.64
CA THR A 121 -37.55 23.96 2.65
C THR A 121 -38.99 24.22 2.14
N GLU A 122 -39.96 23.56 2.74
CA GLU A 122 -41.37 23.60 2.32
C GLU A 122 -41.57 23.22 0.85
N THR A 123 -40.97 22.11 0.44
CA THR A 123 -41.07 21.66 -0.97
C THR A 123 -42.45 21.16 -1.34
N TRP A 124 -43.25 20.71 -0.37
CA TRP A 124 -44.57 20.11 -0.52
C TRP A 124 -44.58 18.91 -1.47
N LEU A 125 -43.40 18.28 -1.66
CA LEU A 125 -43.29 17.01 -2.35
C LEU A 125 -43.86 15.91 -1.48
N THR A 126 -44.43 14.91 -2.09
CA THR A 126 -45.02 13.73 -1.42
C THR A 126 -44.49 12.45 -2.07
N ALA A 127 -44.65 11.33 -1.40
CA ALA A 127 -44.31 10.01 -1.95
C ALA A 127 -45.02 9.70 -3.31
N LEU A 128 -46.11 10.39 -3.57
CA LEU A 128 -46.84 10.26 -4.86
C LEU A 128 -46.24 11.15 -5.96
N THR A 129 -45.40 12.09 -5.61
CA THR A 129 -44.74 12.98 -6.60
C THR A 129 -43.53 12.28 -7.17
N PRO A 130 -43.48 11.91 -8.44
CA PRO A 130 -42.31 11.25 -9.02
C PRO A 130 -41.09 12.20 -9.04
N ASP A 131 -39.91 11.66 -8.91
CA ASP A 131 -38.67 12.46 -8.92
C ASP A 131 -38.49 13.26 -10.21
N THR A 132 -39.01 12.73 -11.33
CA THR A 132 -39.03 13.41 -12.63
C THR A 132 -39.76 14.76 -12.61
N ALA A 133 -40.77 14.93 -11.75
CA ALA A 133 -41.51 16.18 -11.61
C ALA A 133 -40.72 17.30 -10.90
N ALA A 134 -39.64 16.94 -10.18
CA ALA A 134 -38.73 17.86 -9.52
C ALA A 134 -37.30 17.74 -10.04
N GLN A 135 -37.09 17.15 -11.20
CA GLN A 135 -35.77 16.98 -11.80
C GLN A 135 -35.27 18.29 -12.42
N LEU A 136 -34.01 18.63 -12.15
CA LEU A 136 -33.33 19.80 -12.68
C LEU A 136 -32.09 19.38 -13.47
N GLU A 137 -31.98 19.83 -14.71
CA GLU A 137 -30.88 19.44 -15.60
C GLU A 137 -29.50 19.85 -15.04
N GLY A 138 -28.58 18.88 -14.91
CA GLY A 138 -27.22 19.07 -14.37
C GLY A 138 -27.16 19.16 -12.85
N PHE A 139 -28.22 18.77 -12.16
CA PHE A 139 -28.27 18.66 -10.71
C PHE A 139 -28.81 17.31 -10.27
N THR A 140 -28.21 16.77 -9.24
CA THR A 140 -28.71 15.56 -8.54
C THR A 140 -29.62 15.99 -7.41
N LEU A 141 -30.86 15.51 -7.40
CA LEU A 141 -31.87 15.78 -6.36
C LEU A 141 -31.77 14.73 -5.25
N LEU A 142 -31.78 15.22 -3.99
CA LEU A 142 -32.04 14.44 -2.79
C LEU A 142 -33.16 15.13 -2.04
N ARG A 143 -34.16 14.37 -1.61
CA ARG A 143 -35.34 14.93 -0.92
C ARG A 143 -35.70 14.14 0.31
N ALA A 144 -36.34 14.80 1.24
CA ALA A 144 -36.96 14.22 2.41
C ALA A 144 -38.39 14.79 2.52
N ASP A 145 -39.34 13.99 2.07
CA ASP A 145 -40.74 14.39 2.10
C ASP A 145 -41.28 14.29 3.52
N ARG A 146 -42.22 15.13 3.86
CA ARG A 146 -42.88 15.09 5.17
C ARG A 146 -43.59 13.74 5.36
N SER A 147 -43.33 13.09 6.48
CA SER A 147 -43.95 11.83 6.87
C SER A 147 -45.18 12.05 7.77
N ARG A 148 -45.96 11.01 7.96
CA ARG A 148 -47.12 11.00 8.90
C ARG A 148 -46.74 11.28 10.36
N GLU A 149 -45.49 10.99 10.72
CA GLU A 149 -44.94 11.21 12.04
C GLU A 149 -44.89 12.68 12.47
N SER A 150 -44.92 13.61 11.49
CA SER A 150 -45.04 15.03 11.75
C SER A 150 -46.41 15.46 12.29
N GLY A 151 -47.40 14.58 12.26
CA GLY A 151 -48.79 14.89 12.66
C GLY A 151 -49.57 15.82 11.71
N LYS A 152 -48.95 16.25 10.59
CA LYS A 152 -49.52 17.19 9.59
C LYS A 152 -49.63 16.50 8.24
N ARG A 153 -50.78 16.70 7.55
CA ARG A 153 -51.05 16.07 6.25
C ARG A 153 -50.42 16.84 5.08
N ASN A 154 -50.29 18.15 5.14
CA ASN A 154 -49.84 19.00 4.04
C ASN A 154 -48.67 19.92 4.48
N GLY A 155 -47.89 20.40 3.50
CA GLY A 155 -46.76 21.30 3.71
C GLY A 155 -45.47 20.56 4.09
N GLY A 156 -44.41 21.33 4.38
CA GLY A 156 -43.05 20.80 4.72
C GLY A 156 -42.33 20.12 3.59
N GLY A 157 -41.39 19.28 3.94
CA GLY A 157 -40.51 18.61 3.01
C GLY A 157 -39.23 19.41 2.68
N LEU A 158 -38.15 18.69 2.45
CA LEU A 158 -36.80 19.24 2.21
C LEU A 158 -36.26 18.75 0.87
N ALA A 159 -35.53 19.62 0.16
CA ALA A 159 -34.83 19.24 -1.06
C ALA A 159 -33.40 19.81 -1.13
N VAL A 160 -32.49 19.00 -1.58
CA VAL A 160 -31.09 19.34 -1.83
C VAL A 160 -30.77 19.03 -3.29
N PHE A 161 -30.48 20.05 -4.07
CA PHE A 161 -29.97 19.91 -5.42
C PHE A 161 -28.47 20.11 -5.42
N VAL A 162 -27.73 19.10 -5.85
CA VAL A 162 -26.27 19.13 -5.92
C VAL A 162 -25.84 19.24 -7.37
N ASN A 163 -25.08 20.29 -7.71
CA ASN A 163 -24.61 20.52 -9.07
C ASN A 163 -23.58 19.45 -9.48
N ASP A 164 -23.84 18.70 -10.55
CA ASP A 164 -22.97 17.61 -11.05
C ASP A 164 -21.60 18.08 -11.50
N ARG A 165 -21.45 19.37 -11.86
CA ARG A 165 -20.13 19.97 -12.17
C ARG A 165 -19.27 20.18 -10.92
N TRP A 166 -19.89 20.24 -9.75
CA TRP A 166 -19.21 20.43 -8.47
C TRP A 166 -18.96 19.10 -7.76
N CYS A 167 -19.92 18.17 -7.75
CA CYS A 167 -19.82 16.88 -7.11
C CYS A 167 -20.38 15.77 -8.02
N ASN A 168 -19.68 14.64 -8.09
CA ASN A 168 -20.17 13.48 -8.84
C ASN A 168 -21.35 12.83 -8.08
N PRO A 169 -22.48 12.49 -8.75
CA PRO A 169 -23.62 11.81 -8.11
C PRO A 169 -23.24 10.57 -7.29
N GLY A 170 -22.28 9.76 -7.76
CA GLY A 170 -21.77 8.59 -7.03
C GLY A 170 -21.01 8.90 -5.73
N HIS A 171 -20.75 10.18 -5.45
CA HIS A 171 -20.07 10.64 -4.23
C HIS A 171 -21.02 11.41 -3.28
N ILE A 172 -22.31 11.26 -3.46
CA ILE A 172 -23.36 11.89 -2.65
C ILE A 172 -24.09 10.79 -1.89
N THR A 173 -24.25 10.97 -0.58
CA THR A 173 -24.94 9.99 0.28
C THR A 173 -25.77 10.70 1.34
N ILE A 174 -27.01 10.26 1.55
CA ILE A 174 -27.82 10.66 2.69
C ILE A 174 -27.22 10.01 3.94
N LYS A 175 -27.00 10.79 4.99
CA LYS A 175 -26.44 10.34 6.27
C LYS A 175 -27.49 10.19 7.33
N GLU A 176 -28.41 11.12 7.37
CA GLU A 176 -29.47 11.14 8.37
C GLU A 176 -30.71 11.83 7.78
N GLN A 177 -31.86 11.30 8.09
CA GLN A 177 -33.16 11.88 7.77
C GLN A 177 -34.05 11.72 9.00
N HIS A 178 -34.66 12.82 9.42
CA HIS A 178 -35.56 12.85 10.56
C HIS A 178 -36.78 13.72 10.25
N CYS A 179 -37.95 13.26 10.68
CA CYS A 179 -39.20 14.02 10.53
C CYS A 179 -40.07 13.75 11.76
N CYS A 180 -40.32 14.80 12.51
CA CYS A 180 -41.25 14.75 13.65
C CYS A 180 -42.12 16.03 13.68
N LYS A 181 -42.93 16.19 14.72
CA LYS A 181 -43.84 17.36 14.86
C LYS A 181 -43.08 18.68 14.98
N ASP A 182 -41.85 18.67 15.52
CA ASP A 182 -41.09 19.86 15.86
C ASP A 182 -40.00 20.17 14.84
N ILE A 183 -39.46 19.19 14.10
CA ILE A 183 -38.37 19.40 13.14
C ILE A 183 -38.39 18.39 11.99
N GLU A 184 -38.08 18.86 10.79
CA GLU A 184 -37.67 18.05 9.64
C GLU A 184 -36.20 18.32 9.35
N LEU A 185 -35.40 17.24 9.16
CA LEU A 185 -33.98 17.33 8.96
C LEU A 185 -33.51 16.35 7.87
N LEU A 186 -32.65 16.81 6.95
CA LEU A 186 -31.99 16.01 5.94
C LEU A 186 -30.49 16.32 5.94
N ALA A 187 -29.66 15.33 6.26
CA ALA A 187 -28.21 15.43 6.25
C ALA A 187 -27.61 14.68 5.07
N VAL A 188 -26.86 15.39 4.22
CA VAL A 188 -26.25 14.88 2.99
C VAL A 188 -24.74 15.05 3.04
N SER A 189 -24.02 13.96 2.79
CA SER A 189 -22.57 13.95 2.65
C SER A 189 -22.16 13.99 1.19
N MET A 190 -21.21 14.85 0.85
CA MET A 190 -20.75 15.09 -0.51
C MET A 190 -19.24 15.15 -0.56
N ARG A 191 -18.64 14.46 -1.53
CA ARG A 191 -17.20 14.55 -1.80
C ARG A 191 -16.97 15.22 -3.15
N PRO A 192 -16.93 16.55 -3.21
CA PRO A 192 -16.81 17.28 -4.46
C PRO A 192 -15.43 17.13 -5.10
N HIS A 193 -15.33 17.48 -6.38
CA HIS A 193 -14.07 17.45 -7.13
C HIS A 193 -12.98 18.36 -6.55
N TYR A 194 -13.37 19.35 -5.78
CA TYR A 194 -12.46 20.30 -5.15
C TYR A 194 -13.01 20.80 -3.81
N LEU A 195 -12.21 20.65 -2.76
CA LEU A 195 -12.36 21.30 -1.45
C LEU A 195 -10.99 21.77 -0.96
N PRO A 196 -10.92 22.76 -0.06
CA PRO A 196 -9.70 23.06 0.69
C PRO A 196 -9.17 21.82 1.39
N ARG A 197 -7.84 21.74 1.54
CA ARG A 197 -7.19 20.53 2.09
C ARG A 197 -7.51 20.24 3.55
N GLU A 198 -7.99 21.23 4.25
CA GLU A 198 -8.44 21.14 5.64
C GLU A 198 -9.75 20.36 5.78
N PHE A 199 -10.51 20.20 4.69
CA PHE A 199 -11.77 19.46 4.69
C PHE A 199 -11.67 18.20 3.86
N THR A 200 -12.17 17.10 4.40
CA THR A 200 -12.22 15.79 3.71
C THR A 200 -13.43 15.69 2.79
N HIS A 201 -14.55 16.24 3.20
CA HIS A 201 -15.83 16.28 2.46
C HIS A 201 -16.73 17.39 3.03
N ALA A 202 -17.85 17.68 2.38
CA ALA A 202 -18.86 18.60 2.84
C ALA A 202 -20.09 17.83 3.34
N LEU A 203 -20.66 18.27 4.45
CA LEU A 203 -21.91 17.80 5.01
C LEU A 203 -22.90 18.97 5.00
N ALA A 204 -24.01 18.84 4.30
CA ALA A 204 -25.12 19.78 4.34
C ALA A 204 -26.26 19.19 5.17
N VAL A 205 -26.70 19.94 6.17
CA VAL A 205 -27.86 19.62 7.01
C VAL A 205 -28.92 20.66 6.70
N VAL A 206 -30.01 20.26 6.07
CA VAL A 206 -31.17 21.11 5.78
C VAL A 206 -32.24 20.86 6.84
N VAL A 207 -32.78 21.97 7.35
CA VAL A 207 -33.70 21.94 8.49
C VAL A 207 -34.95 22.74 8.19
N TYR A 208 -36.11 22.26 8.60
CA TYR A 208 -37.34 23.00 8.66
C TYR A 208 -37.97 22.84 10.04
N ILE A 209 -38.17 23.94 10.73
CA ILE A 209 -38.83 24.01 12.03
C ILE A 209 -40.21 24.68 11.83
N PRO A 210 -41.33 23.97 11.98
CA PRO A 210 -42.63 24.55 11.79
C PRO A 210 -42.92 25.73 12.79
N PRO A 211 -43.72 26.71 12.43
CA PRO A 211 -44.07 27.81 13.35
C PRO A 211 -44.75 27.36 14.66
N SER A 212 -45.36 26.18 14.66
CA SER A 212 -46.03 25.61 15.85
C SER A 212 -45.17 24.63 16.64
N ALA A 213 -43.87 24.50 16.28
CA ALA A 213 -42.93 23.57 16.94
C ALA A 213 -42.50 24.06 18.31
N ASN A 214 -42.11 23.12 19.17
CA ASN A 214 -41.34 23.43 20.37
C ASN A 214 -39.89 23.75 19.94
N ALA A 215 -39.45 24.97 20.13
CA ALA A 215 -38.13 25.45 19.68
C ALA A 215 -36.97 24.69 20.38
N ASP A 216 -37.10 24.43 21.69
CA ASP A 216 -36.07 23.75 22.47
C ASP A 216 -35.94 22.30 22.03
N ALA A 217 -37.06 21.60 21.92
CA ALA A 217 -37.07 20.20 21.44
C ALA A 217 -36.49 20.05 20.02
N ALA A 218 -36.80 21.03 19.13
CA ALA A 218 -36.23 21.06 17.79
C ALA A 218 -34.72 21.31 17.80
N CYS A 219 -34.24 22.23 18.67
CA CYS A 219 -32.81 22.51 18.84
C CYS A 219 -32.04 21.30 19.43
N ASP A 220 -32.63 20.54 20.35
CA ASP A 220 -32.02 19.35 20.93
C ASP A 220 -31.85 18.23 19.90
N VAL A 221 -32.83 17.99 19.04
CA VAL A 221 -32.74 17.04 17.94
C VAL A 221 -31.64 17.46 16.96
N LEU A 222 -31.60 18.74 16.58
CA LEU A 222 -30.56 19.28 15.70
C LEU A 222 -29.17 19.12 16.32
N LEU A 223 -28.99 19.49 17.59
CA LEU A 223 -27.72 19.37 18.29
C LEU A 223 -27.24 17.92 18.36
N SER A 224 -28.14 16.99 18.63
CA SER A 224 -27.84 15.57 18.66
C SER A 224 -27.38 15.05 17.29
N ALA A 225 -28.06 15.43 16.20
CA ALA A 225 -27.69 15.06 14.84
C ALA A 225 -26.33 15.67 14.45
N VAL A 226 -26.12 16.95 14.72
CA VAL A 226 -24.87 17.67 14.42
C VAL A 226 -23.69 17.07 15.21
N SER A 227 -23.88 16.73 16.49
CA SER A 227 -22.85 16.12 17.34
C SER A 227 -22.45 14.73 16.83
N ARG A 228 -23.40 13.90 16.42
CA ARG A 228 -23.13 12.60 15.79
C ARG A 228 -22.31 12.76 14.50
N LEU A 229 -22.71 13.68 13.62
CA LEU A 229 -22.03 13.96 12.36
C LEU A 229 -20.62 14.50 12.58
N GLN A 230 -20.39 15.38 13.57
CA GLN A 230 -19.07 15.89 13.93
C GLN A 230 -18.16 14.80 14.47
N THR A 231 -18.68 13.92 15.31
CA THR A 231 -17.91 12.80 15.87
C THR A 231 -17.50 11.80 14.80
N GLN A 232 -18.40 11.49 13.86
CA GLN A 232 -18.11 10.58 12.75
C GLN A 232 -17.18 11.19 11.70
N HIS A 233 -17.23 12.53 11.56
CA HIS A 233 -16.57 13.26 10.48
C HIS A 233 -15.87 14.54 11.00
N PRO A 234 -14.83 14.42 11.82
CA PRO A 234 -14.22 15.58 12.51
C PRO A 234 -13.60 16.61 11.55
N ASP A 235 -13.12 16.17 10.37
CA ASP A 235 -12.50 17.03 9.36
C ASP A 235 -13.47 17.41 8.22
N ALA A 236 -14.78 17.32 8.43
CA ALA A 236 -15.76 17.73 7.43
C ALA A 236 -16.08 19.23 7.51
N LEU A 237 -16.36 19.82 6.34
CA LEU A 237 -17.05 21.11 6.28
C LEU A 237 -18.52 20.87 6.59
N LEU A 238 -19.00 21.34 7.73
CA LEU A 238 -20.37 21.18 8.15
C LEU A 238 -21.16 22.47 7.89
N LEU A 239 -22.26 22.34 7.16
CA LEU A 239 -23.15 23.42 6.72
C LEU A 239 -24.55 23.11 7.23
N ILE A 240 -25.17 24.00 7.96
CA ILE A 240 -26.54 23.86 8.46
C ILE A 240 -27.37 25.00 7.87
N SER A 241 -28.45 24.67 7.20
CA SER A 241 -29.27 25.60 6.44
C SER A 241 -30.73 25.30 6.63
N GLY A 242 -31.57 26.29 6.71
CA GLY A 242 -33.01 26.03 6.71
C GLY A 242 -33.85 27.19 7.20
N ASP A 243 -35.14 26.97 7.25
CA ASP A 243 -36.12 27.86 7.83
C ASP A 243 -36.34 27.45 9.31
N PHE A 244 -35.88 28.29 10.20
CA PHE A 244 -35.93 28.07 11.65
C PHE A 244 -37.12 28.72 12.32
N ASN A 245 -37.88 29.54 11.57
CA ASN A 245 -39.01 30.32 12.08
C ASN A 245 -38.65 31.09 13.38
N HIS A 246 -39.18 30.69 14.53
CA HIS A 246 -38.95 31.33 15.82
C HIS A 246 -37.80 30.68 16.63
N ALA A 247 -37.21 29.61 16.17
CA ALA A 247 -36.12 28.92 16.88
C ALA A 247 -34.78 29.58 16.62
N SER A 248 -33.94 29.70 17.65
CA SER A 248 -32.59 30.28 17.57
C SER A 248 -31.56 29.30 18.10
N PRO A 249 -30.92 28.51 17.23
CA PRO A 249 -29.94 27.48 17.64
C PRO A 249 -28.55 28.08 17.98
N SER A 250 -28.37 29.38 18.01
CA SER A 250 -27.06 30.03 18.22
C SER A 250 -26.39 29.61 19.54
N SER A 251 -27.16 29.45 20.63
CA SER A 251 -26.68 28.97 21.94
C SER A 251 -26.29 27.51 21.91
N SER A 252 -27.03 26.69 21.16
CA SER A 252 -26.78 25.24 21.00
C SER A 252 -25.65 24.94 20.04
N LEU A 253 -25.22 25.86 19.18
CA LEU A 253 -24.19 25.67 18.18
C LEU A 253 -22.99 26.62 18.36
N PRO A 254 -22.28 26.63 19.51
CA PRO A 254 -21.26 27.65 19.84
C PRO A 254 -20.02 27.57 18.92
N LYS A 255 -19.81 26.47 18.24
CA LYS A 255 -18.68 26.26 17.28
C LYS A 255 -19.01 26.67 15.85
N PHE A 256 -20.23 27.13 15.60
CA PHE A 256 -20.69 27.54 14.28
C PHE A 256 -20.85 29.05 14.19
N THR A 257 -20.66 29.57 13.00
CA THR A 257 -20.88 31.00 12.68
C THR A 257 -22.11 31.10 11.78
N GLN A 258 -23.03 31.97 12.15
CA GLN A 258 -24.22 32.30 11.36
C GLN A 258 -23.85 33.33 10.30
N TYR A 259 -24.35 33.19 9.06
CA TYR A 259 -23.95 34.02 7.91
C TYR A 259 -25.06 34.78 7.23
N VAL A 260 -26.34 34.51 7.49
CA VAL A 260 -27.45 35.24 6.87
C VAL A 260 -27.67 36.56 7.62
N THR A 261 -27.41 37.67 6.95
CA THR A 261 -27.53 39.04 7.52
C THR A 261 -28.65 39.83 6.88
N CYS A 262 -29.35 39.29 5.89
CA CYS A 262 -30.47 39.93 5.19
C CYS A 262 -31.80 39.38 5.67
N HIS A 263 -32.86 40.17 5.52
CA HIS A 263 -34.23 39.76 5.82
C HIS A 263 -34.71 38.72 4.79
N THR A 264 -35.31 37.64 5.26
CA THR A 264 -35.80 36.54 4.40
C THR A 264 -37.32 36.57 4.25
N ARG A 265 -38.04 37.09 5.23
CA ARG A 265 -39.50 37.32 5.15
C ARG A 265 -39.89 38.63 5.86
N ASP A 266 -40.52 39.51 5.16
CA ASP A 266 -40.82 40.88 5.66
C ASP A 266 -39.54 41.51 6.23
N ASN A 267 -39.59 41.99 7.50
CA ASN A 267 -38.42 42.55 8.21
C ASN A 267 -37.77 41.55 9.14
N LYS A 268 -37.97 40.20 8.91
CA LYS A 268 -37.42 39.15 9.76
C LYS A 268 -36.46 38.25 8.98
N THR A 269 -35.47 37.69 9.71
CA THR A 269 -34.54 36.69 9.19
C THR A 269 -34.93 35.36 9.81
N LEU A 270 -35.73 34.54 9.08
CA LEU A 270 -36.24 33.26 9.52
C LEU A 270 -35.40 32.10 8.95
N ASP A 271 -34.85 32.31 7.74
CA ASP A 271 -33.94 31.34 7.12
C ASP A 271 -32.51 31.62 7.57
N LEU A 272 -31.88 30.67 8.25
CA LEU A 272 -30.55 30.80 8.83
C LEU A 272 -29.56 29.83 8.17
N PHE A 273 -28.28 30.27 8.17
CA PHE A 273 -27.21 29.44 7.68
C PHE A 273 -26.00 29.48 8.60
N TYR A 274 -25.57 28.28 9.03
CA TYR A 274 -24.42 28.11 9.92
C TYR A 274 -23.33 27.28 9.25
N ALA A 275 -22.07 27.62 9.49
CA ALA A 275 -20.92 26.79 9.10
C ALA A 275 -19.90 26.69 10.25
N ASN A 276 -19.22 25.56 10.32
CA ASN A 276 -18.16 25.30 11.31
C ASN A 276 -16.82 25.99 10.97
N THR A 277 -16.85 27.01 10.11
CA THR A 277 -15.65 27.71 9.60
C THR A 277 -15.91 29.20 9.63
N LYS A 278 -14.98 29.96 10.20
CA LYS A 278 -15.07 31.44 10.28
C LYS A 278 -14.78 32.11 8.93
N GLU A 279 -15.33 33.29 8.69
CA GLU A 279 -15.12 34.10 7.48
C GLU A 279 -15.36 33.29 6.17
N ALA A 280 -16.35 32.41 6.20
CA ALA A 280 -16.57 31.46 5.10
C ALA A 280 -17.46 32.05 4.00
N TYR A 281 -18.51 32.78 4.35
CA TYR A 281 -19.56 33.20 3.43
C TYR A 281 -19.93 34.65 3.60
N HIS A 282 -20.48 35.22 2.52
CA HIS A 282 -21.20 36.48 2.47
C HIS A 282 -22.60 36.20 1.92
N SER A 283 -23.64 36.69 2.60
CA SER A 283 -25.04 36.50 2.19
C SER A 283 -25.52 37.64 1.31
N LEU A 284 -26.26 37.31 0.27
CA LEU A 284 -26.96 38.27 -0.62
C LEU A 284 -28.41 37.82 -0.78
N PRO A 285 -29.37 38.74 -0.63
CA PRO A 285 -30.76 38.39 -0.89
C PRO A 285 -31.00 38.21 -2.39
N LEU A 286 -31.84 37.21 -2.72
CA LEU A 286 -32.37 36.96 -4.07
C LEU A 286 -33.89 37.06 -4.02
N PRO A 287 -34.55 37.36 -5.16
CA PRO A 287 -36.01 37.33 -5.24
C PRO A 287 -36.59 35.98 -4.79
N PRO A 288 -37.80 35.96 -4.23
CA PRO A 288 -38.50 34.72 -3.92
C PRO A 288 -38.74 33.89 -5.17
N LEU A 289 -38.76 32.56 -5.04
CA LEU A 289 -39.10 31.67 -6.14
C LEU A 289 -40.61 31.67 -6.34
N GLY A 290 -41.06 32.10 -7.49
CA GLY A 290 -42.46 32.25 -7.81
C GLY A 290 -43.22 33.18 -6.81
N ARG A 291 -44.33 32.69 -6.27
CA ARG A 291 -45.13 33.41 -5.26
C ARG A 291 -44.81 32.94 -3.83
N ALA A 292 -43.54 32.56 -3.52
CA ALA A 292 -43.15 32.31 -2.15
C ALA A 292 -43.14 33.62 -1.33
N ASP A 293 -43.40 33.49 -0.04
CA ASP A 293 -43.38 34.62 0.91
C ASP A 293 -41.99 34.83 1.53
N HIS A 294 -41.01 33.98 1.22
CA HIS A 294 -39.62 34.11 1.62
C HIS A 294 -38.72 34.48 0.45
N ASN A 295 -37.84 35.44 0.66
CA ASN A 295 -36.72 35.72 -0.24
C ASN A 295 -35.70 34.60 -0.17
N LEU A 296 -35.09 34.24 -1.32
CA LEU A 296 -33.97 33.32 -1.33
C LEU A 296 -32.69 34.04 -0.88
N VAL A 297 -31.75 33.27 -0.37
CA VAL A 297 -30.44 33.77 0.07
C VAL A 297 -29.34 33.08 -0.73
N HIS A 298 -28.48 33.90 -1.34
CA HIS A 298 -27.27 33.42 -2.01
C HIS A 298 -26.07 33.60 -1.08
N LEU A 299 -25.46 32.48 -0.68
CA LEU A 299 -24.26 32.44 0.13
C LEU A 299 -23.04 32.33 -0.77
N GLN A 300 -22.32 33.41 -0.92
CA GLN A 300 -21.09 33.48 -1.72
C GLN A 300 -19.89 33.14 -0.85
N PRO A 301 -19.07 32.16 -1.26
CA PRO A 301 -17.87 31.79 -0.51
C PRO A 301 -16.78 32.85 -0.63
N VAL A 302 -16.33 33.37 0.50
CA VAL A 302 -15.21 34.35 0.64
C VAL A 302 -13.99 33.70 1.32
N TYR A 303 -14.09 32.48 1.74
CA TYR A 303 -13.11 31.72 2.49
C TYR A 303 -11.73 31.69 1.81
N LYS A 304 -10.69 31.90 2.59
CA LYS A 304 -9.28 31.78 2.18
C LYS A 304 -8.69 30.50 2.79
N PRO A 305 -8.30 29.47 1.97
CA PRO A 305 -7.76 28.23 2.49
C PRO A 305 -6.55 28.45 3.41
N LEU A 306 -6.52 27.78 4.53
CA LEU A 306 -5.38 27.78 5.44
C LEU A 306 -4.20 27.08 4.78
N VAL A 307 -3.11 27.81 4.58
CA VAL A 307 -1.85 27.22 4.14
C VAL A 307 -1.20 26.56 5.35
N GLN A 308 -1.48 25.29 5.60
CA GLN A 308 -0.79 24.54 6.66
C GLN A 308 0.70 24.44 6.30
N ARG A 309 1.52 25.25 6.96
CA ARG A 309 2.98 25.10 6.97
C ARG A 309 3.31 23.98 7.92
N GLN A 310 3.46 22.76 7.39
CA GLN A 310 3.99 21.68 8.20
C GLN A 310 5.38 22.07 8.71
N PRO A 311 5.68 21.85 10.00
CA PRO A 311 6.98 22.17 10.56
C PRO A 311 8.07 21.39 9.83
N ALA A 312 9.24 22.01 9.71
CA ALA A 312 10.40 21.34 9.11
C ALA A 312 10.82 20.17 10.00
N VAL A 313 10.92 18.99 9.40
CA VAL A 313 11.46 17.83 10.11
C VAL A 313 12.97 17.92 10.07
N THR A 314 13.59 18.00 11.26
CA THR A 314 15.02 17.99 11.43
C THR A 314 15.50 16.54 11.56
N ARG A 315 16.51 16.17 10.77
CA ARG A 315 17.12 14.82 10.79
C ARG A 315 18.63 14.96 10.81
N THR A 316 19.27 14.21 11.68
CA THR A 316 20.73 14.01 11.64
C THR A 316 21.03 12.92 10.62
N VAL A 317 21.93 13.19 9.70
CA VAL A 317 22.35 12.24 8.66
C VAL A 317 23.87 12.23 8.57
N LYS A 318 24.50 11.06 8.39
CA LYS A 318 25.92 10.93 8.14
C LYS A 318 26.27 11.59 6.78
N LYS A 319 27.30 12.46 6.76
CA LYS A 319 27.78 13.12 5.54
C LYS A 319 28.89 12.27 4.94
N TRP A 320 28.52 11.38 4.03
CA TRP A 320 29.47 10.61 3.26
C TRP A 320 30.11 11.49 2.18
N SER A 321 31.35 11.88 2.37
CA SER A 321 32.17 12.56 1.38
C SER A 321 33.23 11.60 0.84
N GLU A 322 33.92 11.97 -0.19
CA GLU A 322 34.96 11.15 -0.81
C GLU A 322 36.16 10.99 0.15
N GLU A 323 36.51 12.06 0.85
CA GLU A 323 37.55 12.07 1.88
C GLU A 323 37.23 11.13 3.05
N ALA A 324 35.97 11.10 3.48
CA ALA A 324 35.54 10.20 4.56
C ALA A 324 35.52 8.73 4.11
N GLU A 325 35.19 8.46 2.84
CA GLU A 325 35.26 7.10 2.28
C GLU A 325 36.72 6.64 2.13
N GLU A 326 37.63 7.52 1.73
CA GLU A 326 39.06 7.22 1.62
C GLU A 326 39.69 6.94 2.98
N ALA A 327 39.42 7.80 3.96
CA ALA A 327 39.94 7.61 5.33
C ALA A 327 39.41 6.29 5.95
N LEU A 328 38.18 5.85 5.63
CA LEU A 328 37.67 4.54 6.06
C LEU A 328 38.41 3.39 5.38
N LYS A 329 38.72 3.50 4.07
CA LYS A 329 39.49 2.49 3.34
C LYS A 329 40.90 2.36 3.93
N ASP A 330 41.57 3.49 4.23
CA ASP A 330 42.89 3.50 4.86
C ASP A 330 42.84 2.84 6.23
N CYS A 331 41.86 3.19 7.05
CA CYS A 331 41.65 2.57 8.36
C CYS A 331 41.53 1.04 8.24
N PHE A 332 40.68 0.52 7.29
CA PHE A 332 40.51 -0.91 7.14
C PHE A 332 41.68 -1.62 6.44
N ASN A 333 42.47 -0.92 5.64
CA ASN A 333 43.68 -1.46 5.04
C ASN A 333 44.78 -1.67 6.08
N THR A 334 44.84 -0.78 7.10
CA THR A 334 45.86 -0.86 8.18
C THR A 334 45.41 -1.75 9.34
N THR A 335 44.15 -2.24 9.35
CA THR A 335 43.65 -3.12 10.39
C THR A 335 44.19 -4.53 10.22
N LEU A 336 44.81 -5.06 11.30
CA LEU A 336 45.25 -6.46 11.38
C LEU A 336 44.05 -7.35 11.73
N TRP A 337 43.33 -7.83 10.72
CA TRP A 337 42.11 -8.61 10.91
C TRP A 337 42.33 -9.97 11.57
N ASP A 338 43.54 -10.54 11.43
CA ASP A 338 43.87 -11.85 11.98
C ASP A 338 43.87 -11.80 13.53
N VAL A 339 44.22 -10.69 14.13
CA VAL A 339 44.16 -10.49 15.61
C VAL A 339 42.73 -10.75 16.14
N PHE A 340 41.69 -10.35 15.40
CA PHE A 340 40.32 -10.60 15.81
C PHE A 340 39.95 -12.09 15.67
N SER A 341 40.42 -12.75 14.61
CA SER A 341 40.16 -14.17 14.36
C SER A 341 40.87 -15.04 15.41
N ASP A 342 42.13 -14.72 15.72
CA ASP A 342 42.94 -15.48 16.68
C ASP A 342 42.42 -15.33 18.13
N ALA A 343 41.94 -14.12 18.47
CA ALA A 343 41.41 -13.85 19.81
C ALA A 343 40.09 -14.58 20.11
N HIS A 344 39.31 -14.92 19.10
CA HIS A 344 37.98 -15.50 19.27
C HIS A 344 37.86 -16.97 18.78
N GLY A 345 38.81 -17.46 17.97
CA GLY A 345 38.83 -18.83 17.47
C GLY A 345 37.52 -19.24 16.78
N GLU A 346 36.81 -20.20 17.35
CA GLU A 346 35.52 -20.70 16.84
C GLU A 346 34.29 -19.99 17.44
N ASP A 347 34.47 -19.03 18.34
CA ASP A 347 33.36 -18.26 18.90
C ASP A 347 32.88 -17.19 17.89
N ILE A 348 32.03 -17.63 16.99
CA ILE A 348 31.52 -16.77 15.89
C ILE A 348 30.64 -15.63 16.39
N ASP A 349 29.93 -15.76 17.51
CA ASP A 349 29.05 -14.73 18.04
C ASP A 349 29.87 -13.54 18.60
N ASN A 350 30.90 -13.83 19.41
CA ASN A 350 31.78 -12.79 19.92
C ASN A 350 32.65 -12.18 18.81
N LEU A 351 33.19 -12.97 17.90
CA LEU A 351 33.89 -12.47 16.71
C LEU A 351 33.03 -11.51 15.88
N THR A 352 31.79 -11.88 15.62
CA THR A 352 30.85 -11.05 14.85
C THR A 352 30.53 -9.74 15.57
N SER A 353 30.31 -9.78 16.87
CA SER A 353 30.03 -8.59 17.66
C SER A 353 31.23 -7.65 17.70
N CYS A 354 32.41 -8.18 17.98
CA CYS A 354 33.66 -7.40 18.06
C CYS A 354 34.00 -6.70 16.73
N ILE A 355 33.95 -7.43 15.61
CA ILE A 355 34.18 -6.85 14.27
C ILE A 355 33.13 -5.80 13.92
N THR A 356 31.84 -6.07 14.23
CA THR A 356 30.76 -5.12 13.99
C THR A 356 30.94 -3.83 14.78
N ASP A 357 31.27 -3.93 16.04
CA ASP A 357 31.51 -2.77 16.92
C ASP A 357 32.70 -1.96 16.46
N TYR A 358 33.80 -2.63 16.08
CA TYR A 358 34.97 -1.96 15.53
C TYR A 358 34.66 -1.20 14.22
N ILE A 359 33.95 -1.82 13.30
CA ILE A 359 33.52 -1.17 12.05
C ILE A 359 32.63 0.05 12.35
N ASN A 360 31.67 -0.07 13.26
CA ASN A 360 30.81 1.04 13.66
C ASN A 360 31.59 2.15 14.33
N PHE A 361 32.57 1.83 15.21
CA PHE A 361 33.47 2.78 15.83
C PHE A 361 34.25 3.57 14.77
N CYS A 362 34.85 2.90 13.79
CA CYS A 362 35.56 3.57 12.70
C CYS A 362 34.64 4.52 11.91
N VAL A 363 33.41 4.09 11.62
CA VAL A 363 32.42 4.92 10.90
C VAL A 363 31.96 6.12 11.72
N GLU A 364 31.84 6.00 13.04
CA GLU A 364 31.40 7.10 13.91
C GLU A 364 32.48 8.18 14.02
N ASN A 365 33.74 7.77 14.07
CA ASN A 365 34.89 8.69 14.19
C ASN A 365 35.26 9.34 12.84
N THR A 366 35.05 8.64 11.71
CA THR A 366 35.52 9.13 10.40
C THR A 366 34.42 9.87 9.62
N VAL A 367 33.14 9.47 9.74
CA VAL A 367 32.05 10.03 8.94
C VAL A 367 31.28 11.09 9.73
N PRO A 368 31.47 12.39 9.42
CA PRO A 368 30.82 13.46 10.17
C PRO A 368 29.29 13.44 9.98
N THR A 369 28.59 13.84 11.01
CA THR A 369 27.15 13.99 10.98
C THR A 369 26.74 15.43 10.66
N ARG A 370 25.63 15.60 9.94
CA ARG A 370 25.04 16.93 9.72
C ARG A 370 23.54 16.90 9.96
N THR A 371 23.04 17.98 10.49
CA THR A 371 21.60 18.20 10.66
C THR A 371 20.98 18.76 9.40
N VAL A 372 20.00 18.06 8.82
CA VAL A 372 19.27 18.46 7.62
C VAL A 372 17.82 18.79 7.96
N ARG A 373 17.41 20.02 7.66
CA ARG A 373 15.99 20.43 7.74
C ARG A 373 15.27 20.07 6.46
N SER A 374 14.29 19.19 6.55
CA SER A 374 13.46 18.74 5.43
C SER A 374 12.06 19.36 5.51
N PHE A 375 11.63 19.98 4.42
CA PHE A 375 10.27 20.53 4.28
C PHE A 375 9.43 19.56 3.45
N SER A 376 8.27 19.19 3.93
CA SER A 376 7.40 18.19 3.31
C SER A 376 6.86 18.60 1.93
N ASN A 377 6.87 19.90 1.61
CA ASN A 377 6.30 20.46 0.38
C ASN A 377 7.36 20.91 -0.65
N SER A 378 8.63 20.51 -0.48
CA SER A 378 9.68 20.88 -1.44
C SER A 378 9.43 20.17 -2.77
N LYS A 379 9.30 20.93 -3.86
CA LYS A 379 9.19 20.35 -5.21
C LYS A 379 10.55 19.84 -5.68
N PRO A 380 10.60 18.71 -6.43
CA PRO A 380 11.86 18.05 -6.80
C PRO A 380 12.79 18.90 -7.67
N TRP A 381 12.27 19.88 -8.39
CA TRP A 381 13.06 20.82 -9.22
C TRP A 381 13.58 22.04 -8.45
N ILE A 382 13.34 22.15 -7.12
CA ILE A 382 13.90 23.22 -6.30
C ILE A 382 15.28 22.75 -5.81
N THR A 383 16.28 22.98 -6.64
CA THR A 383 17.69 22.64 -6.38
C THR A 383 18.36 23.64 -5.41
N PRO A 384 19.56 23.31 -4.87
CA PRO A 384 20.36 24.25 -4.10
C PRO A 384 20.63 25.58 -4.84
N ASP A 385 20.92 25.51 -6.16
CA ASP A 385 21.19 26.69 -7.01
C ASP A 385 19.96 27.62 -7.06
N ILE A 386 18.76 27.05 -7.24
CA ILE A 386 17.53 27.85 -7.22
C ILE A 386 17.33 28.51 -5.85
N LYS A 387 17.70 27.81 -4.75
CA LYS A 387 17.63 28.40 -3.41
C LYS A 387 18.66 29.52 -3.22
N ALA A 388 19.85 29.40 -3.81
CA ALA A 388 20.85 30.46 -3.82
C ALA A 388 20.34 31.69 -4.57
N LEU A 389 19.83 31.53 -5.79
CA LEU A 389 19.22 32.61 -6.59
C LEU A 389 18.01 33.26 -5.88
N LEU A 390 17.26 32.52 -5.09
CA LEU A 390 16.18 33.09 -4.28
C LEU A 390 16.71 33.98 -3.14
N LYS A 391 17.86 33.62 -2.53
CA LYS A 391 18.52 34.47 -1.52
C LYS A 391 19.09 35.74 -2.18
N GLU A 392 19.73 35.59 -3.33
CA GLU A 392 20.28 36.68 -4.12
C GLU A 392 19.19 37.65 -4.57
N LYS A 393 18.07 37.14 -5.08
CA LYS A 393 16.90 37.97 -5.37
C LYS A 393 16.41 38.76 -4.16
N LYS A 394 16.44 38.17 -2.95
CA LYS A 394 16.06 38.88 -1.72
C LYS A 394 17.09 39.97 -1.39
N ARG A 395 18.40 39.69 -1.55
CA ARG A 395 19.47 40.68 -1.35
C ARG A 395 19.34 41.86 -2.29
N ALA A 396 19.22 41.59 -3.61
CA ALA A 396 19.03 42.65 -4.63
C ALA A 396 17.75 43.46 -4.44
N PHE A 397 16.72 42.88 -3.82
CA PHE A 397 15.51 43.66 -3.45
C PHE A 397 15.75 44.57 -2.27
N VAL A 398 16.50 44.11 -1.27
CA VAL A 398 16.81 44.91 -0.06
C VAL A 398 17.80 46.03 -0.37
N SER A 399 18.77 45.80 -1.26
CA SER A 399 19.73 46.87 -1.72
C SER A 399 19.12 47.94 -2.57
N GLY A 400 17.89 47.73 -3.09
CA GLY A 400 17.23 48.69 -3.97
C GLY A 400 17.72 48.69 -5.42
N ASP A 401 18.69 47.85 -5.79
CA ASP A 401 19.21 47.77 -7.16
C ASP A 401 18.20 47.09 -8.08
N LYS A 402 17.57 47.89 -8.91
CA LYS A 402 16.54 47.44 -9.86
C LYS A 402 17.10 46.62 -11.02
N GLU A 403 18.34 46.89 -11.45
CA GLU A 403 18.97 46.16 -12.59
C GLU A 403 19.47 44.81 -12.11
N GLU A 404 20.16 44.71 -10.97
CA GLU A 404 20.51 43.46 -10.35
C GLU A 404 19.28 42.57 -10.11
N LEU A 405 18.20 43.17 -9.56
CA LEU A 405 16.95 42.44 -9.33
C LEU A 405 16.34 41.89 -10.62
N LYS A 406 16.33 42.65 -11.73
CA LYS A 406 15.84 42.20 -13.03
C LYS A 406 16.67 41.04 -13.57
N THR A 407 18.00 41.15 -13.44
CA THR A 407 18.96 40.14 -13.90
C THR A 407 18.78 38.83 -13.15
N VAL A 408 18.79 38.85 -11.81
CA VAL A 408 18.55 37.68 -10.96
C VAL A 408 17.15 37.09 -11.20
N GLN A 409 16.13 37.89 -11.43
CA GLN A 409 14.80 37.39 -11.77
C GLN A 409 14.77 36.67 -13.12
N ARG A 410 15.52 37.14 -14.13
CA ARG A 410 15.63 36.49 -15.44
C ARG A 410 16.33 35.13 -15.31
N GLU A 411 17.46 35.09 -14.59
CA GLU A 411 18.22 33.90 -14.32
C GLU A 411 17.42 32.87 -13.52
N LEU A 412 16.76 33.27 -12.45
CA LEU A 412 15.90 32.40 -11.66
C LEU A 412 14.78 31.76 -12.49
N ARG A 413 14.16 32.53 -13.41
CA ARG A 413 13.14 31.98 -14.32
C ARG A 413 13.74 30.96 -15.30
N ARG A 414 14.92 31.25 -15.83
CA ARG A 414 15.67 30.35 -16.73
C ARG A 414 16.00 29.05 -16.03
N LYS A 415 16.59 29.11 -14.83
CA LYS A 415 17.00 27.95 -14.04
C LYS A 415 15.81 27.09 -13.61
N ILE A 416 14.71 27.70 -13.14
CA ILE A 416 13.49 26.95 -12.81
C ILE A 416 12.92 26.20 -14.02
N ARG A 417 12.96 26.80 -15.22
CA ARG A 417 12.50 26.14 -16.45
C ARG A 417 13.41 24.94 -16.78
N GLN A 418 14.70 25.14 -16.75
CA GLN A 418 15.70 24.13 -17.02
C GLN A 418 15.55 22.92 -16.07
N GLU A 419 15.42 23.15 -14.76
CA GLU A 419 15.28 22.08 -13.78
C GLU A 419 13.93 21.34 -13.89
N LYS A 420 12.87 22.00 -14.31
CA LYS A 420 11.59 21.34 -14.63
C LYS A 420 11.71 20.45 -15.88
N ASP A 421 12.42 20.90 -16.90
CA ASP A 421 12.66 20.12 -18.12
C ASP A 421 13.58 18.92 -17.85
N ASN A 422 14.61 19.10 -17.00
CA ASN A 422 15.45 18.00 -16.52
C ASN A 422 14.63 16.95 -15.75
N TYR A 423 13.73 17.41 -14.88
CA TYR A 423 12.87 16.50 -14.16
C TYR A 423 11.87 15.77 -15.08
N ARG A 424 11.32 16.45 -16.08
CA ARG A 424 10.45 15.84 -17.09
C ARG A 424 11.19 14.74 -17.87
N ARG A 425 12.38 15.03 -18.41
CA ARG A 425 13.23 14.04 -19.11
C ARG A 425 13.54 12.82 -18.23
N LYS A 426 13.83 13.06 -16.95
CA LYS A 426 14.03 11.96 -16.00
C LYS A 426 12.80 11.07 -15.87
N MET A 427 11.60 11.64 -15.86
CA MET A 427 10.35 10.87 -15.80
C MET A 427 10.07 10.13 -17.11
N GLU A 428 10.33 10.77 -18.25
CA GLU A 428 10.22 10.17 -19.59
C GLU A 428 11.18 8.97 -19.73
N ASN A 429 12.43 9.11 -19.30
CA ASN A 429 13.40 8.00 -19.30
C ASN A 429 12.98 6.84 -18.40
N GLN A 430 12.38 7.13 -17.23
CA GLN A 430 11.84 6.06 -16.35
C GLN A 430 10.67 5.33 -17.00
N LEU A 431 9.84 6.04 -17.77
CA LEU A 431 8.74 5.44 -18.50
C LEU A 431 9.25 4.54 -19.63
N GLN A 432 10.26 5.01 -20.40
CA GLN A 432 10.91 4.23 -21.46
C GLN A 432 11.59 2.95 -20.94
N GLN A 433 12.13 3.01 -19.72
CA GLN A 433 12.75 1.87 -19.04
C GLN A 433 11.73 0.95 -18.33
N ASN A 434 10.42 1.10 -18.57
CA ASN A 434 9.34 0.39 -17.86
C ASN A 434 9.43 0.46 -16.32
N ASN A 435 10.09 1.48 -15.77
CA ASN A 435 10.18 1.68 -14.33
C ASN A 435 8.92 2.38 -13.79
N ILE A 436 7.80 1.68 -13.83
CA ILE A 436 6.49 2.17 -13.40
C ILE A 436 6.52 2.67 -11.94
N CYS A 437 7.25 1.98 -11.05
CA CYS A 437 7.40 2.42 -9.66
C CYS A 437 8.08 3.78 -9.54
N GLY A 438 9.10 4.05 -10.36
CA GLY A 438 9.78 5.33 -10.44
C GLY A 438 8.87 6.45 -10.94
N VAL A 439 8.08 6.17 -11.97
CA VAL A 439 7.08 7.09 -12.54
C VAL A 439 6.02 7.45 -11.49
N TRP A 440 5.40 6.47 -10.83
CA TRP A 440 4.42 6.72 -9.78
C TRP A 440 4.98 7.50 -8.60
N LYS A 441 6.22 7.20 -8.18
CA LYS A 441 6.90 7.97 -7.13
C LYS A 441 7.11 9.41 -7.54
N GLY A 442 7.50 9.66 -8.78
CA GLY A 442 7.64 10.99 -9.34
C GLY A 442 6.33 11.76 -9.39
N LEU A 443 5.25 11.13 -9.86
CA LEU A 443 3.92 11.72 -9.91
C LEU A 443 3.38 12.05 -8.51
N LYS A 444 3.54 11.15 -7.54
CA LYS A 444 3.19 11.40 -6.12
C LYS A 444 3.96 12.61 -5.56
N THR A 445 5.23 12.77 -5.92
CA THR A 445 6.05 13.91 -5.49
C THR A 445 5.59 15.24 -6.10
N ILE A 446 5.17 15.23 -7.38
CA ILE A 446 4.67 16.44 -8.06
C ILE A 446 3.29 16.86 -7.53
N SER A 447 2.37 15.89 -7.43
CA SER A 447 1.00 16.14 -6.99
C SER A 447 0.92 16.54 -5.52
N GLY A 448 1.93 16.17 -4.74
CA GLY A 448 1.89 16.28 -3.28
C GLY A 448 0.90 15.28 -2.66
N PHE A 449 0.47 14.29 -3.45
CA PHE A 449 -0.35 13.20 -2.95
C PHE A 449 0.44 12.42 -1.91
N LYS A 450 0.12 12.67 -0.66
CA LYS A 450 0.49 11.80 0.44
C LYS A 450 -0.73 10.91 0.66
N GLU A 451 -0.58 9.61 0.40
CA GLU A 451 -1.42 8.67 1.13
C GLU A 451 -1.29 9.07 2.59
N GLN A 452 -2.37 9.40 3.23
CA GLN A 452 -2.41 9.42 4.69
C GLN A 452 -2.21 7.97 5.12
N LYS A 453 -0.93 7.54 5.10
CA LYS A 453 -0.55 6.39 5.86
C LYS A 453 -0.68 6.86 7.30
N SER A 454 -1.75 6.49 7.94
CA SER A 454 -1.80 6.47 9.38
C SER A 454 -0.61 5.60 9.80
N GLN A 455 0.53 6.25 10.08
CA GLN A 455 1.62 5.50 10.70
C GLN A 455 1.09 5.17 12.08
N PRO A 456 1.13 3.90 12.46
CA PRO A 456 0.72 3.52 13.77
C PRO A 456 1.53 4.34 14.78
N VAL A 457 0.85 5.23 15.45
CA VAL A 457 1.38 5.88 16.65
C VAL A 457 1.07 4.87 17.74
N GLY A 458 2.05 4.04 18.07
CA GLY A 458 1.94 3.04 19.10
C GLY A 458 3.00 3.31 20.16
N ASP A 459 2.65 3.07 21.38
CA ASP A 459 3.56 2.97 22.52
C ASP A 459 4.30 1.63 22.52
N ARG A 460 5.06 1.35 23.56
CA ARG A 460 5.79 0.09 23.73
C ARG A 460 4.81 -1.09 23.86
N GLY A 461 3.66 -0.90 24.54
CA GLY A 461 2.63 -1.93 24.70
C GLY A 461 2.11 -2.42 23.35
N TRP A 462 1.69 -1.48 22.47
CA TRP A 462 1.21 -1.82 21.13
C TRP A 462 2.32 -2.46 20.25
N ALA A 463 3.58 -2.07 20.42
CA ALA A 463 4.69 -2.70 19.72
C ALA A 463 4.90 -4.15 20.19
N ASN A 464 4.69 -4.42 21.50
CA ASN A 464 4.72 -5.77 22.07
C ASN A 464 3.56 -6.62 21.54
N ASP A 465 2.34 -6.09 21.50
CA ASP A 465 1.18 -6.79 20.95
C ASP A 465 1.39 -7.21 19.49
N LEU A 466 1.96 -6.32 18.67
CA LEU A 466 2.34 -6.65 17.30
C LEU A 466 3.43 -7.73 17.24
N ASN A 467 4.41 -7.70 18.15
CA ASN A 467 5.50 -8.69 18.15
C ASN A 467 4.96 -10.07 18.51
N LEU A 468 4.11 -10.17 19.52
CA LEU A 468 3.38 -11.41 19.89
C LEU A 468 2.50 -11.89 18.74
N PHE A 469 1.74 -10.99 18.12
CA PHE A 469 0.89 -11.35 16.98
C PHE A 469 1.69 -11.89 15.78
N PHE A 470 2.86 -11.32 15.48
CA PHE A 470 3.70 -11.79 14.39
C PHE A 470 4.39 -13.13 14.72
N ASN A 471 4.58 -13.43 16.01
CA ASN A 471 5.18 -14.67 16.51
C ASN A 471 4.15 -15.76 16.89
N ARG A 472 2.86 -15.55 16.66
CA ARG A 472 1.78 -16.44 17.13
C ARG A 472 1.87 -17.88 16.62
N PHE A 473 2.54 -18.12 15.50
CA PHE A 473 2.70 -19.45 14.93
C PHE A 473 3.75 -20.30 15.66
N ASP A 474 4.61 -19.68 16.45
CA ASP A 474 5.64 -20.36 17.26
C ASP A 474 5.05 -21.01 18.52
N GLN A 475 3.80 -20.64 18.87
CA GLN A 475 3.09 -21.10 20.08
C GLN A 475 2.12 -22.26 19.81
N VAL A 476 1.99 -22.70 18.55
CA VAL A 476 1.11 -23.83 18.21
C VAL A 476 1.85 -25.14 18.53
N PRO A 477 1.32 -25.98 19.45
CA PRO A 477 1.87 -27.31 19.67
C PRO A 477 1.87 -28.08 18.33
N THR A 478 3.00 -28.66 17.96
CA THR A 478 3.05 -29.59 16.83
C THR A 478 2.02 -30.71 17.08
N PRO A 479 1.11 -31.01 16.14
CA PRO A 479 0.26 -32.18 16.26
C PRO A 479 1.17 -33.42 16.43
N PRO A 480 0.77 -34.38 17.28
CA PRO A 480 1.54 -35.60 17.44
C PRO A 480 1.76 -36.29 16.08
N PRO A 481 2.90 -36.93 15.84
CA PRO A 481 3.15 -37.60 14.58
C PRO A 481 1.99 -38.55 14.26
N ALA A 482 1.46 -38.47 13.05
CA ALA A 482 0.40 -39.34 12.58
C ALA A 482 0.83 -40.79 12.82
N GLN A 483 0.10 -41.50 13.64
CA GLN A 483 0.29 -42.94 13.84
C GLN A 483 0.11 -43.58 12.48
N SER A 484 1.07 -44.41 12.10
CA SER A 484 1.04 -45.25 10.88
C SER A 484 -0.29 -46.00 10.78
N PRO A 485 -0.86 -46.17 9.58
CA PRO A 485 -2.14 -46.83 9.42
C PRO A 485 -2.07 -48.23 10.00
N LEU A 486 -2.98 -48.51 10.93
CA LEU A 486 -3.21 -49.86 11.46
C LEU A 486 -3.46 -50.85 10.31
N LEU A 487 -2.59 -51.81 10.18
CA LEU A 487 -2.81 -53.00 9.38
C LEU A 487 -4.08 -53.70 9.86
N LEU A 488 -5.00 -53.92 8.96
CA LEU A 488 -6.21 -54.73 9.16
C LEU A 488 -5.80 -56.15 9.62
N PRO A 489 -6.48 -56.76 10.58
CA PRO A 489 -6.23 -58.12 11.01
C PRO A 489 -6.73 -59.12 9.96
N PRO A 490 -6.03 -60.27 9.74
CA PRO A 490 -6.51 -61.36 8.90
C PRO A 490 -7.62 -62.16 9.60
N PRO A 491 -8.46 -62.92 8.85
CA PRO A 491 -9.66 -63.54 9.39
C PRO A 491 -9.36 -64.76 10.26
N LEU A 492 -10.24 -64.94 11.25
CA LEU A 492 -10.28 -66.06 12.20
C LEU A 492 -10.35 -67.45 11.56
N SER A 493 -9.55 -68.39 12.10
CA SER A 493 -9.84 -69.82 12.09
C SER A 493 -9.50 -70.45 13.46
N VAL A 494 -10.34 -71.28 13.96
CA VAL A 494 -10.53 -71.83 15.29
C VAL A 494 -9.77 -73.17 15.47
N PRO A 495 -9.79 -73.91 16.62
CA PRO A 495 -8.67 -74.02 17.57
C PRO A 495 -8.13 -75.45 17.73
N ALA A 496 -6.99 -75.59 18.42
CA ALA A 496 -6.70 -76.84 19.13
C ALA A 496 -5.65 -76.67 20.26
N THR A 497 -6.11 -76.74 21.42
CA THR A 497 -5.74 -77.45 22.67
C THR A 497 -4.30 -77.85 23.03
N HIS A 498 -4.01 -77.53 24.33
CA HIS A 498 -3.13 -78.18 25.33
C HIS A 498 -1.61 -78.10 25.16
N CYS A 499 -0.76 -77.90 26.15
CA CYS A 499 -0.75 -78.01 27.60
C CYS A 499 0.55 -77.37 28.18
N SER A 500 0.39 -76.84 29.34
CA SER A 500 1.19 -76.81 30.56
C SER A 500 2.70 -76.57 30.63
N SER A 501 3.04 -75.73 31.52
CA SER A 501 4.00 -75.71 32.66
C SER A 501 5.23 -74.81 32.59
N CYS A 502 5.25 -73.95 33.55
CA CYS A 502 6.24 -73.06 34.14
C CYS A 502 7.56 -73.72 34.61
N PRO A 503 8.44 -73.02 35.32
CA PRO A 503 9.10 -71.69 35.20
C PRO A 503 10.63 -71.81 35.58
N PRO A 504 11.28 -70.92 36.32
CA PRO A 504 12.27 -69.91 35.87
C PRO A 504 13.69 -70.14 36.41
N SER A 505 14.66 -69.35 35.99
CA SER A 505 15.76 -68.87 36.88
C SER A 505 16.90 -68.18 36.16
N SER A 506 17.27 -67.00 36.59
CA SER A 506 18.61 -66.41 36.50
C SER A 506 19.58 -67.09 37.47
N PRO A 507 20.83 -66.68 37.70
CA PRO A 507 21.80 -65.85 37.02
C PRO A 507 23.25 -66.41 37.01
N SER A 508 24.21 -65.55 36.65
CA SER A 508 25.60 -65.53 37.13
C SER A 508 26.72 -65.66 36.13
N LEU A 509 27.46 -64.58 36.03
CA LEU A 509 28.91 -64.36 36.14
C LEU A 509 29.82 -65.65 35.98
N MET A 510 30.81 -65.57 35.13
CA MET A 510 32.24 -65.59 35.55
C MET A 510 33.22 -65.55 34.38
N ASN A 511 34.32 -64.80 34.64
CA ASN A 511 35.61 -64.74 34.00
C ASN A 511 36.24 -66.08 33.65
N PHE A 512 37.16 -66.07 32.65
CA PHE A 512 38.59 -66.46 32.80
C PHE A 512 39.31 -66.47 31.42
N SER A 513 40.28 -65.71 31.30
CA SER A 513 41.73 -65.77 31.02
C SER A 513 42.31 -66.79 30.06
N SER A 514 43.15 -66.24 29.18
CA SER A 514 44.44 -66.72 28.67
C SER A 514 44.50 -67.90 27.73
N HIS A 515 45.05 -67.71 26.55
CA HIS A 515 46.36 -68.19 26.07
C HIS A 515 46.59 -67.81 24.58
N ILE A 516 47.78 -67.24 24.34
CA ILE A 516 48.41 -67.02 23.04
C ILE A 516 49.10 -68.34 22.68
N PRO A 517 49.27 -68.79 21.42
CA PRO A 517 50.50 -68.48 20.73
C PRO A 517 50.39 -68.12 19.22
N ASP A 518 51.29 -67.30 18.92
CA ASP A 518 52.09 -66.86 17.79
C ASP A 518 52.03 -67.64 16.45
N THR A 519 52.23 -66.79 15.44
CA THR A 519 52.93 -66.89 14.15
C THR A 519 52.06 -66.99 12.89
N SER A 520 52.12 -65.95 12.10
CA SER A 520 52.72 -65.81 10.79
C SER A 520 52.10 -64.72 9.93
N HIS A 521 52.95 -64.04 9.22
CA HIS A 521 52.86 -62.75 8.51
C HIS A 521 51.65 -62.47 7.64
N PRO A 522 51.34 -61.09 7.47
CA PRO A 522 50.15 -60.58 6.81
C PRO A 522 50.36 -60.27 5.32
N GLY A 523 49.35 -60.54 4.53
CA GLY A 523 49.13 -59.86 3.26
C GLY A 523 48.49 -58.50 3.44
N PRO A 524 48.73 -57.53 2.56
CA PRO A 524 48.22 -56.13 2.75
C PRO A 524 46.70 -56.10 2.60
N CYS A 525 46.03 -55.49 3.60
CA CYS A 525 44.64 -55.12 3.54
C CYS A 525 44.40 -54.13 2.40
N PRO A 526 43.30 -54.27 1.63
CA PRO A 526 42.91 -53.25 0.69
C PRO A 526 42.50 -51.98 1.44
N SER A 527 43.06 -50.88 1.02
CA SER A 527 42.70 -49.53 1.49
C SER A 527 41.20 -49.30 1.35
N PRO A 528 40.52 -48.64 2.31
CA PRO A 528 39.13 -48.28 2.14
C PRO A 528 39.00 -47.35 0.93
N PRO A 529 37.89 -47.45 0.13
CA PRO A 529 37.70 -46.60 -1.01
C PRO A 529 37.73 -45.12 -0.55
N PRO A 530 38.31 -44.22 -1.36
CA PRO A 530 38.35 -42.81 -1.00
C PRO A 530 36.91 -42.33 -0.85
N THR A 531 36.56 -41.86 0.36
CA THR A 531 35.34 -41.11 0.58
C THR A 531 35.29 -39.97 -0.44
N PRO A 532 34.17 -39.80 -1.18
CA PRO A 532 34.07 -38.70 -2.10
C PRO A 532 34.30 -37.41 -1.32
N PRO A 533 35.03 -36.43 -1.88
CA PRO A 533 35.30 -35.16 -1.19
C PRO A 533 33.95 -34.51 -0.89
N CYS A 534 33.65 -34.40 0.39
CA CYS A 534 32.51 -33.61 0.86
C CYS A 534 32.76 -32.16 0.39
N SER A 535 32.13 -31.78 -0.72
CA SER A 535 32.27 -30.43 -1.28
C SER A 535 31.49 -29.46 -0.43
N SER A 536 32.00 -29.19 0.77
CA SER A 536 31.47 -28.14 1.61
C SER A 536 31.59 -26.79 0.87
N LEU A 537 30.50 -26.03 0.81
CA LEU A 537 30.46 -24.70 0.19
C LEU A 537 31.55 -23.82 0.82
N SER A 538 32.56 -23.42 0.04
CA SER A 538 33.61 -22.49 0.46
C SER A 538 33.52 -21.22 -0.37
N LEU A 539 33.53 -20.08 0.28
CA LEU A 539 33.38 -18.76 -0.30
C LEU A 539 34.74 -18.04 -0.39
N THR A 540 35.14 -17.65 -1.59
CA THR A 540 36.39 -16.93 -1.79
C THR A 540 36.22 -15.41 -1.53
N PRO A 541 37.29 -14.71 -1.11
CA PRO A 541 37.26 -13.24 -0.98
C PRO A 541 36.79 -12.52 -2.24
N HIS A 542 37.11 -13.05 -3.43
CA HIS A 542 36.65 -12.50 -4.70
C HIS A 542 35.13 -12.58 -4.86
N GLN A 543 34.49 -13.69 -4.50
CA GLN A 543 33.04 -13.86 -4.55
C GLN A 543 32.37 -12.89 -3.57
N VAL A 544 32.88 -12.81 -2.35
CA VAL A 544 32.37 -11.89 -1.32
C VAL A 544 32.51 -10.43 -1.80
N ARG A 545 33.65 -10.04 -2.32
CA ARG A 545 33.90 -8.70 -2.90
C ARG A 545 32.86 -8.35 -3.98
N LYS A 546 32.64 -9.25 -4.93
CA LYS A 546 31.67 -9.10 -6.00
C LYS A 546 30.25 -8.93 -5.47
N ALA A 547 29.88 -9.69 -4.43
CA ALA A 547 28.57 -9.61 -3.77
C ALA A 547 28.39 -8.29 -2.99
N LEU A 548 29.42 -7.83 -2.27
CA LEU A 548 29.42 -6.56 -1.55
C LEU A 548 29.28 -5.36 -2.53
N LYS A 549 29.98 -5.36 -3.66
CA LYS A 549 29.89 -4.29 -4.69
C LYS A 549 28.50 -4.21 -5.35
N LYS A 550 27.74 -5.31 -5.40
CA LYS A 550 26.35 -5.35 -5.91
C LYS A 550 25.34 -4.71 -4.95
N ASN A 551 25.69 -4.39 -3.71
CA ASN A 551 24.78 -3.79 -2.75
C ASN A 551 24.29 -2.41 -3.20
N ARG A 552 22.99 -2.13 -2.97
CA ARG A 552 22.39 -0.81 -3.25
C ARG A 552 22.68 0.14 -2.09
N ALA A 553 23.47 1.19 -2.32
CA ALA A 553 23.99 2.10 -1.30
C ALA A 553 22.97 2.86 -0.42
N ARG A 554 21.69 2.91 -0.82
CA ARG A 554 20.65 3.68 -0.12
C ARG A 554 19.55 2.78 0.48
N LYS A 555 19.96 1.78 1.27
CA LYS A 555 19.04 0.92 2.02
C LYS A 555 19.09 1.26 3.51
N ALA A 556 17.98 0.98 4.22
CA ALA A 556 17.95 1.08 5.68
C ALA A 556 18.91 0.04 6.29
N THR A 557 19.63 0.41 7.34
CA THR A 557 20.52 -0.49 8.09
C THR A 557 19.73 -1.55 8.84
N GLY A 558 20.34 -2.72 9.03
CA GLY A 558 19.88 -3.74 9.95
C GLY A 558 20.14 -3.37 11.42
N PRO A 559 19.82 -4.31 12.34
CA PRO A 559 20.10 -4.12 13.77
C PRO A 559 21.59 -3.94 14.10
N ASP A 560 22.48 -4.48 13.27
CA ASP A 560 23.95 -4.37 13.37
C ASP A 560 24.50 -2.98 13.08
N GLY A 561 23.69 -2.04 12.61
CA GLY A 561 24.13 -0.67 12.31
C GLY A 561 24.96 -0.52 11.02
N ILE A 562 25.42 -1.60 10.40
CA ILE A 562 26.30 -1.56 9.23
C ILE A 562 25.51 -1.10 7.99
N SER A 563 25.99 -0.02 7.37
CA SER A 563 25.32 0.53 6.19
C SER A 563 25.71 -0.19 4.90
N SER A 564 24.74 -0.39 4.00
CA SER A 564 25.02 -0.95 2.67
C SER A 564 25.93 -0.08 1.80
N ARG A 565 26.07 1.23 2.11
CA ARG A 565 27.03 2.12 1.45
C ARG A 565 28.45 1.80 1.86
N LEU A 566 28.70 1.62 3.15
CA LEU A 566 30.00 1.21 3.69
C LEU A 566 30.46 -0.09 3.03
N LEU A 567 29.63 -1.13 3.07
CA LEU A 567 29.94 -2.42 2.49
C LEU A 567 30.27 -2.36 1.00
N LYS A 568 29.66 -1.42 0.27
CA LYS A 568 29.95 -1.22 -1.15
C LYS A 568 31.24 -0.44 -1.37
N SER A 569 31.49 0.63 -0.63
CA SER A 569 32.66 1.48 -0.85
C SER A 569 33.97 0.85 -0.32
N CYS A 570 33.89 0.08 0.78
CA CYS A 570 35.02 -0.62 1.38
C CYS A 570 35.02 -2.13 1.09
N ALA A 571 34.43 -2.56 -0.04
CA ALA A 571 34.33 -3.97 -0.39
C ALA A 571 35.68 -4.66 -0.59
N ASP A 572 36.67 -3.93 -1.10
CA ASP A 572 38.02 -4.43 -1.35
C ASP A 572 38.79 -4.69 -0.04
N GLN A 573 38.57 -3.85 0.98
CA GLN A 573 39.23 -3.92 2.29
C GLN A 573 38.59 -4.97 3.21
N LEU A 574 37.27 -5.15 3.10
CA LEU A 574 36.49 -5.96 4.03
C LEU A 574 36.19 -7.37 3.51
N CYS A 575 36.48 -7.68 2.24
CA CYS A 575 36.14 -8.99 1.65
C CYS A 575 36.89 -10.16 2.29
N GLY A 576 38.13 -9.95 2.76
CA GLY A 576 38.96 -10.97 3.40
C GLY A 576 38.32 -11.44 4.72
N ILE A 577 38.12 -10.51 5.66
CA ILE A 577 37.54 -10.81 6.96
C ILE A 577 36.11 -11.37 6.85
N PHE A 578 35.28 -10.82 5.97
CA PHE A 578 33.93 -11.36 5.78
C PHE A 578 33.92 -12.73 5.10
N SER A 579 34.88 -13.04 4.21
CA SER A 579 35.05 -14.38 3.67
C SER A 579 35.42 -15.36 4.77
N HIS A 580 36.32 -15.00 5.68
CA HIS A 580 36.66 -15.80 6.85
C HIS A 580 35.44 -16.05 7.73
N MET A 581 34.70 -15.03 8.13
CA MET A 581 33.50 -15.14 8.96
C MET A 581 32.40 -15.96 8.30
N PHE A 582 32.18 -15.82 7.00
CA PHE A 582 31.18 -16.58 6.27
C PHE A 582 31.54 -18.07 6.21
N ASN A 583 32.80 -18.39 5.92
CA ASN A 583 33.28 -19.76 5.91
C ASN A 583 33.27 -20.39 7.30
N LEU A 584 33.64 -19.62 8.35
CA LEU A 584 33.52 -20.07 9.72
C LEU A 584 32.06 -20.40 10.10
N SER A 585 31.11 -19.52 9.73
CA SER A 585 29.68 -19.75 9.94
C SER A 585 29.19 -21.03 9.23
N LEU A 586 29.59 -21.20 7.98
CA LEU A 586 29.24 -22.39 7.19
C LEU A 586 29.89 -23.65 7.80
N ARG A 587 31.16 -23.61 8.16
CA ARG A 587 31.88 -24.73 8.77
C ARG A 587 31.28 -25.16 10.12
N LEU A 588 30.88 -24.21 10.95
CA LEU A 588 30.26 -24.51 12.24
C LEU A 588 28.77 -24.92 12.11
N GLY A 589 28.16 -24.76 10.95
CA GLY A 589 26.71 -24.95 10.77
C GLY A 589 25.87 -23.97 11.58
N ARG A 590 26.43 -22.80 11.98
CA ARG A 590 25.79 -21.83 12.87
C ARG A 590 25.81 -20.42 12.28
N VAL A 591 24.72 -19.69 12.46
CA VAL A 591 24.59 -18.30 12.06
C VAL A 591 24.71 -17.39 13.30
N PRO A 592 25.59 -16.38 13.30
CA PRO A 592 25.71 -15.44 14.43
C PRO A 592 24.37 -14.84 14.84
N GLN A 593 24.11 -14.77 16.14
CA GLN A 593 22.87 -14.24 16.69
C GLN A 593 22.57 -12.79 16.23
N LEU A 594 23.62 -11.98 16.09
CA LEU A 594 23.50 -10.61 15.58
C LEU A 594 22.96 -10.59 14.14
N TRP A 595 23.36 -11.53 13.29
CA TRP A 595 22.89 -11.64 11.91
C TRP A 595 21.49 -12.25 11.81
N LYS A 596 21.10 -13.15 12.71
CA LYS A 596 19.73 -13.68 12.86
C LYS A 596 18.76 -12.61 13.35
N THR A 597 19.23 -11.63 14.13
CA THR A 597 18.39 -10.60 14.74
C THR A 597 17.67 -9.76 13.68
N SER A 598 16.38 -9.60 13.85
CA SER A 598 15.53 -8.84 12.93
C SER A 598 14.75 -7.72 13.61
N CYS A 599 14.78 -6.54 12.99
CA CYS A 599 13.91 -5.42 13.33
C CYS A 599 12.69 -5.45 12.43
N ILE A 600 11.53 -5.78 12.97
CA ILE A 600 10.27 -5.82 12.23
C ILE A 600 9.67 -4.42 12.15
N VAL A 601 9.40 -3.96 10.94
CA VAL A 601 8.67 -2.71 10.67
C VAL A 601 7.27 -3.07 10.19
N PRO A 602 6.21 -2.74 10.95
CA PRO A 602 4.84 -3.03 10.54
C PRO A 602 4.44 -2.11 9.39
N VAL A 603 4.08 -2.71 8.24
CA VAL A 603 3.62 -1.98 7.06
C VAL A 603 2.12 -2.19 6.88
N PRO A 604 1.31 -1.12 6.87
CA PRO A 604 -0.13 -1.23 6.69
C PRO A 604 -0.50 -1.92 5.36
N LYS A 605 -1.44 -2.86 5.41
CA LYS A 605 -2.07 -3.51 4.23
C LYS A 605 -3.12 -2.58 3.61
N THR A 606 -3.80 -1.79 4.46
CA THR A 606 -4.89 -0.88 4.09
C THR A 606 -4.56 0.56 4.51
N PRO A 607 -5.23 1.58 3.94
CA PRO A 607 -5.00 2.99 4.32
C PRO A 607 -5.34 3.30 5.79
N HIS A 608 -6.32 2.61 6.37
CA HIS A 608 -6.79 2.79 7.75
C HIS A 608 -6.79 1.44 8.50
N PRO A 609 -5.61 0.96 8.93
CA PRO A 609 -5.51 -0.31 9.65
C PRO A 609 -6.10 -0.16 11.06
N LYS A 610 -7.01 -1.05 11.43
CA LYS A 610 -7.66 -1.07 12.76
C LYS A 610 -7.16 -2.23 13.63
N GLU A 611 -6.77 -3.33 13.00
CA GLU A 611 -6.43 -4.59 13.67
C GLU A 611 -4.95 -4.94 13.46
N LEU A 612 -4.38 -5.78 14.32
CA LEU A 612 -3.01 -6.28 14.21
C LEU A 612 -2.78 -7.01 12.87
N ASN A 613 -3.78 -7.75 12.40
CA ASN A 613 -3.73 -8.44 11.10
C ASN A 613 -3.71 -7.47 9.89
N SER A 614 -4.03 -6.20 10.09
CA SER A 614 -3.97 -5.18 9.04
C SER A 614 -2.53 -4.75 8.68
N TYR A 615 -1.51 -5.36 9.30
CA TYR A 615 -0.10 -5.06 9.05
C TYR A 615 0.66 -6.25 8.47
N ARG A 616 1.69 -5.95 7.65
CA ARG A 616 2.69 -6.91 7.17
C ARG A 616 3.97 -6.75 7.98
N PRO A 617 4.57 -7.83 8.51
CA PRO A 617 5.86 -7.77 9.18
C PRO A 617 7.00 -7.69 8.15
N VAL A 618 7.55 -6.52 7.92
CA VAL A 618 8.72 -6.37 7.04
C VAL A 618 9.99 -6.36 7.88
N ALA A 619 10.83 -7.37 7.72
CA ALA A 619 12.07 -7.52 8.46
C ALA A 619 13.20 -6.67 7.87
N LEU A 620 13.87 -5.91 8.72
CA LEU A 620 15.17 -5.31 8.47
C LEU A 620 16.22 -6.19 9.15
N THR A 621 16.99 -6.92 8.35
CA THR A 621 18.08 -7.79 8.78
C THR A 621 19.41 -7.22 8.35
N SER A 622 20.52 -7.74 8.89
CA SER A 622 21.89 -7.38 8.53
C SER A 622 22.11 -7.39 7.01
N HIS A 623 22.84 -6.42 6.50
CA HIS A 623 23.28 -6.40 5.10
C HIS A 623 24.37 -7.43 4.81
N LEU A 624 25.16 -7.80 5.82
CA LEU A 624 26.15 -8.88 5.74
C LEU A 624 25.41 -10.21 5.56
N MET A 625 24.41 -10.48 6.41
CA MET A 625 23.59 -11.66 6.28
C MET A 625 22.94 -11.76 4.88
N LYS A 626 22.34 -10.67 4.37
CA LYS A 626 21.80 -10.64 3.01
C LYS A 626 22.84 -10.88 1.92
N THR A 627 24.10 -10.59 2.19
CA THR A 627 25.20 -10.87 1.25
C THR A 627 25.53 -12.35 1.26
N LEU A 628 25.62 -12.97 2.44
CA LEU A 628 25.79 -14.42 2.59
C LEU A 628 24.62 -15.19 2.00
N GLU A 629 23.38 -14.78 2.30
CA GLU A 629 22.17 -15.36 1.70
C GLU A 629 22.21 -15.39 0.16
N ARG A 630 22.73 -14.35 -0.50
CA ARG A 630 22.87 -14.33 -1.97
C ARG A 630 23.88 -15.35 -2.46
N LEU A 631 25.01 -15.46 -1.77
CA LEU A 631 26.06 -16.42 -2.16
C LEU A 631 25.57 -17.86 -2.00
N ILE A 632 24.86 -18.13 -0.92
CA ILE A 632 24.23 -19.43 -0.68
C ILE A 632 23.13 -19.70 -1.72
N LEU A 633 22.29 -18.72 -2.03
CA LEU A 633 21.24 -18.85 -3.03
C LEU A 633 21.80 -19.14 -4.43
N ASP A 634 22.92 -18.49 -4.80
CA ASP A 634 23.60 -18.72 -6.08
C ASP A 634 24.14 -20.17 -6.16
N HIS A 635 24.49 -20.77 -5.00
CA HIS A 635 24.91 -22.18 -4.89
C HIS A 635 23.71 -23.14 -4.89
N LEU A 636 22.65 -22.85 -4.13
CA LEU A 636 21.48 -23.72 -3.97
C LEU A 636 20.65 -23.88 -5.26
N ARG A 637 20.49 -22.81 -6.04
CA ARG A 637 19.63 -22.84 -7.21
C ARG A 637 19.93 -23.95 -8.21
N PRO A 638 21.18 -24.16 -8.65
CA PRO A 638 21.48 -25.25 -9.57
C PRO A 638 21.28 -26.62 -8.92
N LEU A 639 21.57 -26.79 -7.63
CA LEU A 639 21.43 -28.07 -6.91
C LEU A 639 19.98 -28.56 -6.89
N VAL A 640 19.04 -27.70 -6.59
CA VAL A 640 17.63 -28.08 -6.42
C VAL A 640 16.78 -27.86 -7.68
N SER A 641 17.40 -27.56 -8.83
CA SER A 641 16.65 -27.20 -10.05
C SER A 641 15.74 -28.32 -10.54
N SER A 642 16.13 -29.57 -10.37
CA SER A 642 15.34 -30.75 -10.73
C SER A 642 14.16 -31.03 -9.80
N PHE A 643 14.22 -30.53 -8.56
CA PHE A 643 13.17 -30.70 -7.55
C PHE A 643 12.10 -29.63 -7.66
N MET A 644 12.41 -28.47 -8.29
CA MET A 644 11.49 -27.34 -8.36
C MET A 644 10.36 -27.58 -9.37
N ASP A 645 9.15 -27.19 -9.00
CA ASP A 645 7.99 -27.22 -9.89
C ASP A 645 8.22 -26.32 -11.12
N PRO A 646 8.20 -26.85 -12.36
CA PRO A 646 8.36 -26.06 -13.58
C PRO A 646 7.29 -24.98 -13.76
N LEU A 647 6.12 -25.14 -13.15
CA LEU A 647 5.01 -24.18 -13.19
C LEU A 647 5.03 -23.17 -12.05
N GLN A 648 6.08 -23.17 -11.23
CA GLN A 648 6.29 -22.15 -10.21
C GLN A 648 6.82 -20.84 -10.83
N PHE A 649 5.91 -19.91 -11.15
CA PHE A 649 6.26 -18.62 -11.75
C PHE A 649 6.76 -17.60 -10.73
N ALA A 650 6.32 -17.71 -9.46
CA ALA A 650 6.68 -16.73 -8.45
C ALA A 650 8.15 -16.87 -8.02
N TYR A 651 8.81 -15.71 -7.81
CA TYR A 651 10.19 -15.60 -7.30
C TYR A 651 11.28 -16.22 -8.19
N GLN A 652 10.95 -16.54 -9.43
CA GLN A 652 11.92 -17.02 -10.41
C GLN A 652 12.64 -15.86 -11.12
N PRO A 653 13.93 -16.01 -11.51
CA PRO A 653 14.65 -15.01 -12.28
C PRO A 653 14.01 -14.83 -13.65
N SER A 654 13.85 -13.56 -14.07
CA SER A 654 13.33 -13.18 -15.39
C SER A 654 11.91 -13.62 -15.71
N ILE A 655 11.17 -14.17 -14.74
CA ILE A 655 9.77 -14.56 -14.88
C ILE A 655 8.89 -13.55 -14.12
N GLY A 656 7.84 -13.05 -14.77
CA GLY A 656 6.90 -12.08 -14.20
C GLY A 656 5.50 -12.64 -14.01
N VAL A 657 4.62 -11.83 -13.42
CA VAL A 657 3.19 -12.15 -13.29
C VAL A 657 2.54 -12.31 -14.68
N ASP A 658 3.03 -11.56 -15.65
CA ASP A 658 2.51 -11.58 -17.02
C ASP A 658 2.72 -12.95 -17.67
N ASP A 659 3.86 -13.61 -17.40
CA ASP A 659 4.15 -14.96 -17.91
C ASP A 659 3.18 -15.99 -17.33
N ALA A 660 2.87 -15.91 -16.03
CA ALA A 660 1.90 -16.80 -15.38
C ALA A 660 0.48 -16.60 -15.95
N VAL A 661 0.10 -15.34 -16.22
CA VAL A 661 -1.21 -15.01 -16.81
C VAL A 661 -1.31 -15.52 -18.23
N ILE A 662 -0.27 -15.33 -19.04
CA ILE A 662 -0.21 -15.82 -20.43
C ILE A 662 -0.31 -17.36 -20.45
N TYR A 663 0.42 -18.04 -19.60
CA TYR A 663 0.36 -19.51 -19.49
C TYR A 663 -1.06 -19.99 -19.15
N LEU A 664 -1.69 -19.38 -18.12
CA LEU A 664 -3.04 -19.71 -17.69
C LEU A 664 -4.07 -19.50 -18.83
N LEU A 665 -3.99 -18.37 -19.52
CA LEU A 665 -4.88 -18.06 -20.63
C LEU A 665 -4.67 -19.01 -21.82
N HIS A 666 -3.42 -19.24 -22.19
CA HIS A 666 -3.08 -20.15 -23.29
C HIS A 666 -3.62 -21.56 -23.04
N THR A 667 -3.35 -22.12 -21.85
CA THR A 667 -3.82 -23.45 -21.47
C THR A 667 -5.34 -23.53 -21.44
N SER A 668 -6.02 -22.50 -20.91
CA SER A 668 -7.48 -22.45 -20.85
C SER A 668 -8.09 -22.37 -22.25
N LEU A 669 -7.56 -21.52 -23.13
CA LEU A 669 -8.06 -21.34 -24.49
C LEU A 669 -7.86 -22.62 -25.34
N THR A 670 -6.66 -23.23 -25.25
CA THR A 670 -6.37 -24.48 -25.96
C THR A 670 -7.34 -25.61 -25.53
N HIS A 671 -7.73 -25.62 -24.24
CA HIS A 671 -8.73 -26.58 -23.77
C HIS A 671 -10.13 -26.28 -24.33
N LEU A 672 -10.53 -25.01 -24.38
CA LEU A 672 -11.82 -24.56 -24.87
C LEU A 672 -12.00 -24.71 -26.39
N GLU A 673 -10.91 -24.89 -27.15
CA GLU A 673 -10.97 -25.23 -28.59
C GLU A 673 -11.61 -26.60 -28.85
N LYS A 674 -11.64 -27.49 -27.86
CA LYS A 674 -12.31 -28.79 -27.96
C LYS A 674 -13.81 -28.61 -27.80
N ALA A 675 -14.60 -29.11 -28.76
CA ALA A 675 -16.05 -28.99 -28.73
C ALA A 675 -16.65 -29.58 -27.43
N GLY A 676 -17.53 -28.85 -26.78
CA GLY A 676 -18.20 -29.28 -25.54
C GLY A 676 -17.37 -29.22 -24.29
N SER A 677 -16.14 -28.70 -24.37
CA SER A 677 -15.25 -28.58 -23.18
C SER A 677 -15.60 -27.32 -22.35
N THR A 678 -15.37 -27.42 -21.05
CA THR A 678 -15.53 -26.30 -20.11
C THR A 678 -14.27 -26.17 -19.26
N VAL A 679 -13.93 -24.93 -18.88
CA VAL A 679 -12.81 -24.64 -17.97
C VAL A 679 -13.35 -24.06 -16.68
N ARG A 680 -12.92 -24.60 -15.54
CA ARG A 680 -13.15 -24.04 -14.21
C ARG A 680 -11.81 -23.72 -13.58
N ILE A 681 -11.61 -22.45 -13.18
CA ILE A 681 -10.38 -21.99 -12.56
C ILE A 681 -10.64 -21.78 -11.08
N MET A 682 -9.88 -22.46 -10.21
CA MET A 682 -9.98 -22.32 -8.77
C MET A 682 -8.71 -21.63 -8.26
N PHE A 683 -8.88 -20.56 -7.49
CA PHE A 683 -7.79 -19.78 -6.90
C PHE A 683 -7.68 -20.08 -5.41
N PHE A 684 -6.49 -20.44 -4.97
CA PHE A 684 -6.16 -20.63 -3.56
C PHE A 684 -5.24 -19.51 -3.08
N ASP A 685 -5.40 -19.04 -1.84
CA ASP A 685 -4.54 -18.05 -1.21
C ASP A 685 -4.05 -18.55 0.15
N PHE A 686 -2.75 -18.42 0.39
CA PHE A 686 -2.15 -18.86 1.63
C PHE A 686 -2.32 -17.79 2.72
N SER A 687 -2.89 -18.16 3.84
CA SER A 687 -2.96 -17.35 5.04
C SER A 687 -1.58 -17.29 5.72
N SER A 688 -0.91 -16.12 5.65
CA SER A 688 0.41 -15.91 6.29
C SER A 688 1.55 -16.80 5.79
N ALA A 689 1.59 -17.14 4.49
CA ALA A 689 2.48 -18.07 3.82
C ALA A 689 3.93 -18.16 4.35
N PHE A 690 4.59 -17.02 4.55
CA PHE A 690 5.99 -17.01 5.05
C PHE A 690 6.12 -17.33 6.54
N ASN A 691 5.09 -17.10 7.33
CA ASN A 691 5.14 -17.28 8.79
C ASN A 691 4.79 -18.70 9.23
N THR A 692 4.24 -19.52 8.32
CA THR A 692 3.76 -20.88 8.62
C THR A 692 4.73 -21.99 8.17
N ILE A 693 5.85 -21.64 7.55
CA ILE A 693 6.87 -22.62 7.15
C ILE A 693 7.45 -23.27 8.40
N GLN A 694 7.41 -24.60 8.44
CA GLN A 694 8.03 -25.40 9.50
C GLN A 694 9.48 -25.74 9.09
N PRO A 695 10.50 -25.30 9.85
CA PRO A 695 11.90 -25.55 9.48
C PRO A 695 12.24 -27.02 9.33
N ARG A 696 11.69 -27.90 10.17
CA ARG A 696 11.91 -29.34 10.09
C ARG A 696 11.48 -29.92 8.74
N LEU A 697 10.22 -29.64 8.33
CA LEU A 697 9.72 -30.12 7.03
C LEU A 697 10.49 -29.52 5.84
N LEU A 698 10.95 -28.29 5.99
CA LEU A 698 11.82 -27.68 4.98
C LEU A 698 13.17 -28.37 4.91
N GLY A 699 13.74 -28.78 6.07
CA GLY A 699 14.97 -29.54 6.15
C GLY A 699 14.88 -30.90 5.42
N ASP A 700 13.78 -31.64 5.64
CA ASP A 700 13.52 -32.91 4.95
C ASP A 700 13.45 -32.69 3.43
N LYS A 701 12.75 -31.65 2.97
CA LYS A 701 12.67 -31.31 1.54
C LYS A 701 14.00 -30.87 0.93
N LEU A 702 14.85 -30.16 1.68
CA LEU A 702 16.19 -29.77 1.25
C LEU A 702 17.06 -31.05 1.00
N GLN A 703 16.98 -32.04 1.90
CA GLN A 703 17.71 -33.29 1.77
C GLN A 703 17.21 -34.08 0.56
N VAL A 704 15.88 -34.19 0.39
CA VAL A 704 15.27 -34.84 -0.78
C VAL A 704 15.67 -34.15 -2.08
N ALA A 705 15.81 -32.86 -2.06
CA ALA A 705 16.27 -32.06 -3.20
C ALA A 705 17.78 -32.16 -3.48
N GLY A 706 18.53 -32.92 -2.68
CA GLY A 706 19.96 -33.20 -2.88
C GLY A 706 20.89 -32.15 -2.23
N VAL A 707 20.39 -31.36 -1.29
CA VAL A 707 21.23 -30.45 -0.51
C VAL A 707 21.95 -31.25 0.58
N ASP A 708 23.26 -31.02 0.71
CA ASP A 708 24.06 -31.72 1.71
C ASP A 708 23.59 -31.42 3.14
N HIS A 709 23.84 -32.37 4.05
CA HIS A 709 23.38 -32.32 5.43
C HIS A 709 23.95 -31.08 6.18
N HIS A 710 25.18 -30.72 5.88
CA HIS A 710 25.85 -29.62 6.57
C HIS A 710 25.23 -28.25 6.23
N LEU A 711 24.99 -28.00 4.96
CA LEU A 711 24.29 -26.80 4.50
C LEU A 711 22.82 -26.77 4.94
N THR A 712 22.16 -27.94 4.96
CA THR A 712 20.81 -28.08 5.52
C THR A 712 20.78 -27.69 7.00
N THR A 713 21.73 -28.17 7.81
CA THR A 713 21.87 -27.81 9.23
C THR A 713 22.06 -26.30 9.39
N TRP A 714 22.90 -25.68 8.57
CA TRP A 714 23.09 -24.24 8.58
C TRP A 714 21.79 -23.46 8.27
N ILE A 715 21.02 -23.94 7.28
CA ILE A 715 19.73 -23.32 6.93
C ILE A 715 18.72 -23.47 8.07
N LEU A 716 18.70 -24.61 8.75
CA LEU A 716 17.83 -24.84 9.92
C LEU A 716 18.23 -23.93 11.08
N ASP A 717 19.53 -23.77 11.35
CA ASP A 717 20.02 -22.84 12.37
C ASP A 717 19.66 -21.39 12.01
N TYR A 718 19.77 -21.00 10.74
CA TYR A 718 19.32 -19.70 10.24
C TYR A 718 17.84 -19.44 10.51
N LEU A 719 16.98 -20.45 10.47
CA LEU A 719 15.52 -20.32 10.61
C LEU A 719 15.03 -20.47 12.04
N THR A 720 15.83 -20.96 12.96
CA THR A 720 15.45 -21.23 14.35
C THR A 720 16.10 -20.28 15.32
N GLN A 721 15.52 -20.10 16.51
CA GLN A 721 16.03 -19.26 17.60
C GLN A 721 16.43 -17.84 17.14
N ARG A 722 15.59 -17.21 16.32
CA ARG A 722 15.85 -15.87 15.75
C ARG A 722 15.31 -14.78 16.66
N PRO A 723 16.17 -13.89 17.20
CA PRO A 723 15.70 -12.73 17.93
C PRO A 723 14.97 -11.75 17.01
N GLN A 724 13.77 -11.36 17.39
CA GLN A 724 13.02 -10.32 16.69
C GLN A 724 12.46 -9.27 17.64
N PHE A 725 12.30 -8.06 17.16
CA PHE A 725 11.61 -6.98 17.85
C PHE A 725 10.89 -6.09 16.84
N VAL A 726 9.77 -5.49 17.25
CA VAL A 726 8.98 -4.59 16.43
C VAL A 726 9.37 -3.14 16.72
N ARG A 727 9.62 -2.36 15.68
CA ARG A 727 9.90 -0.93 15.78
C ARG A 727 8.79 -0.11 15.14
N VAL A 728 8.11 0.67 15.94
CA VAL A 728 7.13 1.68 15.54
C VAL A 728 7.72 3.07 15.73
N LYS A 729 7.03 4.11 15.26
CA LYS A 729 7.52 5.47 15.38
C LYS A 729 7.66 5.89 16.86
N GLY A 730 8.89 5.97 17.34
CA GLY A 730 9.24 6.43 18.69
C GLY A 730 9.32 5.34 19.76
N SER A 731 8.96 4.07 19.43
CA SER A 731 8.93 2.98 20.41
C SER A 731 9.46 1.67 19.81
N GLN A 732 9.95 0.80 20.66
CA GLN A 732 10.44 -0.52 20.30
C GLN A 732 9.88 -1.54 21.29
N SER A 733 9.50 -2.72 20.79
CA SER A 733 9.06 -3.85 21.61
C SER A 733 10.23 -4.54 22.32
N ASP A 734 9.89 -5.41 23.24
CA ASP A 734 10.82 -6.40 23.78
C ASP A 734 11.26 -7.39 22.70
N ARG A 735 12.38 -8.08 22.91
CA ARG A 735 12.87 -9.12 22.02
C ARG A 735 12.14 -10.43 22.30
N LEU A 736 11.71 -11.11 21.25
CA LEU A 736 11.17 -12.47 21.28
C LEU A 736 12.04 -13.37 20.41
N LEU A 737 12.16 -14.63 20.75
CA LEU A 737 12.74 -15.66 19.89
C LEU A 737 11.66 -16.23 18.99
N CYS A 738 12.01 -16.49 17.74
CA CYS A 738 11.12 -17.06 16.74
C CYS A 738 11.81 -18.24 16.06
N SER A 739 11.16 -19.39 16.04
CA SER A 739 11.69 -20.65 15.45
C SER A 739 10.82 -21.17 14.31
N THR A 740 9.74 -20.46 13.96
CA THR A 740 8.82 -20.86 12.87
C THR A 740 8.86 -19.84 11.75
N GLY A 741 8.58 -20.27 10.53
CA GLY A 741 8.47 -19.43 9.34
C GLY A 741 9.79 -18.87 8.82
N VAL A 742 9.70 -18.05 7.79
CA VAL A 742 10.81 -17.30 7.18
C VAL A 742 10.54 -15.81 7.21
N LEU A 743 11.58 -15.01 7.31
CA LEU A 743 11.46 -13.55 7.47
C LEU A 743 11.09 -12.85 6.15
N GLN A 744 10.00 -12.11 6.12
CA GLN A 744 9.65 -11.25 4.96
C GLN A 744 10.66 -10.11 4.80
N GLY A 745 11.45 -10.15 3.73
CA GLY A 745 12.43 -9.10 3.41
C GLY A 745 13.88 -9.57 3.43
N THR A 746 14.14 -10.86 3.64
CA THR A 746 15.43 -11.53 3.42
C THR A 746 15.57 -11.98 1.97
N VAL A 747 16.72 -12.53 1.59
CA VAL A 747 17.00 -12.96 0.22
C VAL A 747 16.59 -14.42 0.02
N LEU A 748 16.86 -15.28 1.00
CA LEU A 748 16.53 -16.70 0.94
C LEU A 748 15.04 -16.98 1.10
N ALA A 749 14.29 -16.18 1.88
CA ALA A 749 12.91 -16.47 2.22
C ALA A 749 11.98 -16.76 1.02
N PRO A 750 12.00 -16.00 -0.08
CA PRO A 750 11.18 -16.33 -1.25
C PRO A 750 11.54 -17.67 -1.88
N PHE A 751 12.82 -17.97 -1.96
CA PHE A 751 13.31 -19.23 -2.52
C PHE A 751 12.97 -20.43 -1.63
N LEU A 752 13.17 -20.31 -0.33
CA LEU A 752 12.81 -21.36 0.63
C LEU A 752 11.30 -21.64 0.63
N PHE A 753 10.48 -20.60 0.42
CA PHE A 753 9.04 -20.79 0.25
C PHE A 753 8.71 -21.56 -1.03
N THR A 754 9.33 -21.24 -2.16
CA THR A 754 9.09 -21.98 -3.42
C THR A 754 9.54 -23.43 -3.32
N LEU A 755 10.65 -23.71 -2.64
CA LEU A 755 11.11 -25.07 -2.37
C LEU A 755 10.17 -25.80 -1.39
N TYR A 756 9.69 -25.11 -0.37
CA TYR A 756 8.74 -25.68 0.60
C TYR A 756 7.43 -26.12 -0.05
N THR A 757 7.01 -25.43 -1.12
CA THR A 757 5.78 -25.70 -1.86
C THR A 757 6.01 -26.45 -3.19
N ALA A 758 7.23 -26.93 -3.46
CA ALA A 758 7.58 -27.51 -4.76
C ALA A 758 6.84 -28.83 -5.06
N ASP A 759 6.47 -29.58 -4.01
CA ASP A 759 5.67 -30.81 -4.11
C ASP A 759 4.15 -30.56 -4.11
N PHE A 760 3.73 -29.32 -4.06
CA PHE A 760 2.33 -28.93 -4.18
C PHE A 760 1.92 -28.97 -5.65
N SER A 761 1.82 -30.16 -6.22
CA SER A 761 1.38 -30.39 -7.59
C SER A 761 -0.05 -30.97 -7.59
N TYR A 762 -0.89 -30.44 -8.46
CA TYR A 762 -2.19 -31.04 -8.76
C TYR A 762 -2.06 -31.88 -10.04
N SER A 763 -2.00 -33.18 -9.94
CA SER A 763 -2.26 -34.09 -11.04
C SER A 763 -3.78 -34.20 -11.22
N TRP A 764 -4.33 -33.43 -12.15
CA TRP A 764 -5.73 -33.58 -12.56
C TRP A 764 -5.83 -34.72 -13.54
N TRP A 765 -6.30 -35.89 -13.08
CA TRP A 765 -6.79 -36.92 -13.96
C TRP A 765 -8.20 -36.57 -14.41
N TRP A 766 -8.35 -36.29 -15.67
CA TRP A 766 -9.65 -36.11 -16.29
C TRP A 766 -10.33 -37.48 -16.39
N ILE A 767 -11.36 -37.72 -15.58
CA ILE A 767 -12.35 -38.74 -15.84
C ILE A 767 -13.57 -38.01 -16.40
N SER A 768 -13.88 -38.28 -17.65
CA SER A 768 -15.16 -37.96 -18.25
C SER A 768 -16.26 -38.71 -17.48
N ALA A 769 -17.24 -37.98 -16.97
CA ALA A 769 -18.39 -38.41 -16.22
C ALA A 769 -18.17 -38.66 -14.70
N GLY A 770 -18.77 -37.77 -13.90
CA GLY A 770 -19.02 -37.98 -12.48
C GLY A 770 -18.15 -37.17 -11.55
N VAL A 771 -18.79 -36.49 -10.67
CA VAL A 771 -18.24 -35.70 -9.55
C VAL A 771 -17.22 -36.53 -8.77
N THR A 772 -15.97 -36.16 -8.78
CA THR A 772 -14.97 -36.70 -7.84
C THR A 772 -14.39 -35.56 -7.00
N THR A 773 -14.52 -35.72 -5.70
CA THR A 773 -13.89 -34.90 -4.66
C THR A 773 -12.37 -34.99 -4.74
N PRO A 774 -11.63 -33.90 -4.61
CA PRO A 774 -10.17 -33.95 -4.57
C PRO A 774 -9.69 -34.59 -3.26
N ARG A 775 -8.87 -35.60 -3.35
CA ARG A 775 -8.08 -36.05 -2.20
C ARG A 775 -6.89 -35.11 -2.02
N LEU A 776 -6.92 -34.35 -0.96
CA LEU A 776 -5.76 -33.65 -0.42
C LEU A 776 -4.82 -34.68 0.21
N HIS A 777 -3.65 -34.93 -0.38
CA HIS A 777 -2.53 -35.50 0.34
C HIS A 777 -1.79 -34.37 1.05
N GLN A 778 -1.85 -34.39 2.39
CA GLN A 778 -1.05 -33.53 3.26
C GLN A 778 0.41 -33.97 3.29
#